data_0e3c06c24baf2b4feb87a6d846c33af6
#
_entry.id   0e3c06c24baf2b4feb87a6d846c33af6
#
_cell.length_a   1.000
_cell.length_b   1.000
_cell.length_c   1.000
_cell.angle_alpha   90.00
_cell.angle_beta   90.00
_cell.angle_gamma   90.00
#
_symmetry.space_group_name_H-M   'P 1'
#
loop_
_entity.id
_entity.type
_entity.pdbx_description
1 polymer ?
#
loop_
_entity_poly.entity_id
_entity_poly.type
_entity_poly.pdbx_seq_one_letter_code
_entity_poly.pdbx_strand_id
1 'polypeptide(L)'
;MTQEITLTCYSLPAAPGLDNIKFEKGREHDRQALGFILPANTQLQIRQPNNNAGNARLRLLCNDSACEKSLTLNGNWQTISTTVDSVPFIDTLFFAQGGEFSVIYRQPTSNKNLPHWRKGQSEDTFFQTWEEQASPFALLELDRVRFLLPWADRANVINAGITALDAYYTRVIDAYNDWTGLSDSPASPLNQNVANRYFIKADKHGVGAAYYLPWWCAQTAATLSQGWIDNVATQWTILHEIGHGYQGVFMNDVDLPVGEVWNNIYAAFFQQLNLNQGNHLYTDGWLYDYGRQPEQELQFITHLRNRTPISAWGVRPRLQFLMLMLFKGGTEAFRAFNQNYRALGAGENFLPCEHRLTDLLADAIATASGYDVAPFIQLCGLPVDAFTREQIAAQAVKPVWPLYDLLPEREWESAAHNEQLIFLGYGDMPFARLAVDHEARQLVLDITKATPHSYFANTLYASITVLTASGEKVFERKMNGTNCATGKIVVPFSDHYHLYLYHAEPGRLKASPGYLTLVSSTKYQLLRLDSEGLYHFSLNNDPAADLQAMFIHRADAIRACPSLMAQPYAACKNDLWLMLSHIEEPTRSALMRDSVDVLPTDNSEPGEGIGKGVTLQLRGQGDRTFCQLAYDNRQQRMTIETLAGQPHPYYTATYSTLTVKEESGEVIYSRHYDGITHYSADSDTVVLQAGMYIELFHDEPYRCNAINETTGQNVTLKKHNRWRVVSDGLEVDSPEQTEEKNTSDAAALYGDKFSWQLIGKEENGFASMEIDIRAQQFIFTAYPIVPHSDFATEYAAVTIYNTRGTVVYRQSIKGSVQLGGYTDVCGLDEDYTIEVFHAEGADQSVIRNPLNGESWPQPQHVIWQITARGLQRLTTN
;
A
#
# COMPACT_ATOMS: atom_id res chain seq x y z
N MET A 1 50.17 -30.34 23.85
CA MET A 1 50.26 -28.88 23.58
C MET A 1 49.17 -28.54 22.62
N THR A 2 48.32 -27.61 22.95
CA THR A 2 47.31 -27.08 22.02
C THR A 2 48.03 -26.28 20.93
N GLN A 3 47.82 -26.62 19.67
CA GLN A 3 48.41 -25.91 18.55
C GLN A 3 47.71 -24.54 18.39
N GLU A 4 48.49 -23.46 18.27
CA GLU A 4 47.97 -22.16 17.87
C GLU A 4 47.87 -22.12 16.36
N ILE A 5 46.69 -21.77 15.86
CA ILE A 5 46.36 -21.67 14.46
C ILE A 5 45.98 -20.23 14.15
N THR A 6 46.56 -19.67 13.11
CA THR A 6 46.14 -18.39 12.56
C THR A 6 45.23 -18.64 11.36
N LEU A 7 43.99 -18.13 11.42
CA LEU A 7 43.05 -18.13 10.32
C LEU A 7 43.00 -16.73 9.72
N THR A 8 43.31 -16.62 8.44
CA THR A 8 43.06 -15.41 7.67
C THR A 8 41.63 -15.44 7.17
N CYS A 9 40.87 -14.47 7.61
CA CYS A 9 39.48 -14.28 7.21
C CYS A 9 39.39 -13.18 6.15
N TYR A 10 38.58 -13.36 5.12
CA TYR A 10 38.25 -12.28 4.20
C TYR A 10 37.26 -11.30 4.85
N SER A 11 37.27 -10.07 4.37
CA SER A 11 36.22 -9.09 4.61
C SER A 11 35.55 -8.72 3.28
N LEU A 12 34.32 -8.25 3.35
CA LEU A 12 33.58 -7.79 2.19
C LEU A 12 33.61 -6.26 2.08
N PRO A 13 33.50 -5.70 0.87
CA PRO A 13 33.33 -4.25 0.71
C PRO A 13 32.01 -3.80 1.34
N ALA A 14 32.05 -2.69 2.05
CA ALA A 14 30.84 -2.03 2.51
C ALA A 14 30.07 -1.46 1.31
N ALA A 15 28.76 -1.67 1.28
CA ALA A 15 27.92 -1.12 0.24
C ALA A 15 27.31 0.20 0.71
N PRO A 16 27.67 1.34 0.12
CA PRO A 16 27.06 2.62 0.45
C PRO A 16 25.55 2.61 0.11
N GLY A 17 24.79 3.37 0.87
CA GLY A 17 23.36 3.55 0.63
C GLY A 17 22.45 2.46 1.21
N LEU A 18 23.00 1.35 1.73
CA LEU A 18 22.17 0.32 2.38
C LEU A 18 21.94 0.64 3.86
N ASP A 19 22.88 1.21 4.56
CA ASP A 19 22.78 1.50 6.00
C ASP A 19 21.76 2.60 6.31
N ASN A 20 21.74 3.66 5.49
CA ASN A 20 20.85 4.80 5.70
C ASN A 20 19.37 4.43 5.64
N ILE A 21 19.02 3.47 4.80
CA ILE A 21 17.64 2.97 4.65
C ILE A 21 17.39 1.68 5.43
N LYS A 22 18.36 1.26 6.28
CA LYS A 22 18.30 0.00 7.05
C LYS A 22 18.01 -1.23 6.18
N PHE A 23 18.64 -1.28 5.02
CA PHE A 23 18.51 -2.39 4.10
C PHE A 23 19.56 -3.46 4.43
N GLU A 24 19.14 -4.57 4.97
CA GLU A 24 20.06 -5.57 5.51
C GLU A 24 20.73 -6.41 4.43
N LYS A 25 20.00 -6.81 3.40
CA LYS A 25 20.46 -7.71 2.31
C LYS A 25 21.15 -8.99 2.81
N GLY A 26 20.82 -9.42 4.02
CA GLY A 26 21.49 -10.55 4.67
C GLY A 26 23.01 -10.39 4.83
N ARG A 27 23.54 -9.18 4.92
CA ARG A 27 24.99 -8.91 5.01
C ARG A 27 25.61 -9.59 6.22
N GLU A 28 24.99 -9.52 7.38
CA GLU A 28 25.49 -10.12 8.61
C GLU A 28 25.34 -11.65 8.64
N HIS A 29 24.73 -12.24 7.61
CA HIS A 29 24.69 -13.70 7.43
C HIS A 29 26.06 -14.25 7.04
N ASP A 30 26.90 -13.46 6.34
CA ASP A 30 28.20 -13.94 5.87
C ASP A 30 29.15 -14.21 7.02
N ARG A 31 29.75 -15.40 7.04
CA ARG A 31 30.67 -15.88 8.06
C ARG A 31 31.55 -16.98 7.56
N GLN A 32 32.66 -17.21 8.25
CA GLN A 32 33.67 -18.19 7.87
C GLN A 32 33.87 -19.20 9.02
N ALA A 33 33.81 -20.50 8.68
CA ALA A 33 33.99 -21.55 9.66
C ALA A 33 35.48 -21.71 10.04
N LEU A 34 35.75 -22.04 11.31
CA LEU A 34 37.08 -22.43 11.76
C LEU A 34 37.49 -23.84 11.25
N GLY A 35 36.54 -24.57 10.62
CA GLY A 35 36.84 -25.85 9.96
C GLY A 35 36.74 -27.10 10.85
N PHE A 36 36.20 -27.00 12.05
CA PHE A 36 35.96 -28.12 12.93
C PHE A 36 34.67 -27.97 13.75
N ILE A 37 34.27 -29.07 14.38
CA ILE A 37 33.17 -29.10 15.35
C ILE A 37 33.78 -29.11 16.75
N LEU A 38 33.36 -28.14 17.56
CA LEU A 38 33.74 -28.05 18.97
C LEU A 38 32.80 -28.96 19.77
N PRO A 39 33.34 -30.04 20.46
CA PRO A 39 32.51 -30.94 21.25
C PRO A 39 31.88 -30.22 22.44
N ALA A 40 30.78 -30.76 22.92
CA ALA A 40 30.09 -30.29 24.11
C ALA A 40 31.06 -30.14 25.30
N ASN A 41 30.89 -29.04 26.05
CA ASN A 41 31.69 -28.69 27.23
C ASN A 41 33.20 -28.52 26.98
N THR A 42 33.62 -28.44 25.72
CA THR A 42 35.02 -28.17 25.35
C THR A 42 35.24 -26.66 25.26
N GLN A 43 36.36 -26.20 25.78
CA GLN A 43 36.74 -24.78 25.73
C GLN A 43 37.52 -24.47 24.47
N LEU A 44 37.12 -23.43 23.76
CA LEU A 44 37.85 -22.78 22.65
C LEU A 44 38.47 -21.49 23.15
N GLN A 45 39.79 -21.36 23.01
CA GLN A 45 40.49 -20.10 23.23
C GLN A 45 40.76 -19.43 21.91
N ILE A 46 40.43 -18.11 21.81
CA ILE A 46 40.53 -17.36 20.59
C ILE A 46 40.81 -15.88 20.88
N ARG A 47 41.46 -15.18 19.94
CA ARG A 47 41.69 -13.74 19.98
C ARG A 47 41.76 -13.19 18.56
N GLN A 48 41.54 -11.90 18.42
CA GLN A 48 41.82 -11.12 17.19
C GLN A 48 43.03 -10.22 17.46
N PRO A 49 44.23 -10.53 16.94
CA PRO A 49 45.47 -9.83 17.32
C PRO A 49 45.48 -8.38 16.88
N ASN A 50 44.80 -8.04 15.79
CA ASN A 50 44.65 -6.68 15.28
C ASN A 50 43.19 -6.39 14.98
N ASN A 51 42.62 -5.38 15.64
CA ASN A 51 41.22 -4.98 15.53
C ASN A 51 41.06 -3.55 14.94
N ASN A 52 42.07 -3.00 14.27
CA ASN A 52 42.00 -1.66 13.68
C ASN A 52 40.82 -1.48 12.71
N ALA A 53 40.33 -2.57 12.15
CA ALA A 53 39.21 -2.61 11.21
C ALA A 53 37.86 -3.02 11.84
N GLY A 54 37.80 -3.11 13.16
CA GLY A 54 36.64 -3.57 13.93
C GLY A 54 36.85 -4.91 14.63
N ASN A 55 35.95 -5.20 15.56
CA ASN A 55 35.97 -6.43 16.35
C ASN A 55 35.09 -7.49 15.70
N ALA A 56 35.70 -8.59 15.23
CA ALA A 56 34.94 -9.72 14.69
C ALA A 56 34.16 -10.41 15.82
N ARG A 57 33.05 -11.06 15.44
CA ARG A 57 32.25 -11.88 16.35
C ARG A 57 32.46 -13.35 16.06
N LEU A 58 32.81 -14.11 17.08
CA LEU A 58 32.77 -15.56 17.04
C LEU A 58 31.38 -16.03 17.42
N ARG A 59 30.82 -17.01 16.68
CA ARG A 59 29.58 -17.71 17.02
C ARG A 59 29.84 -19.19 17.11
N LEU A 60 29.33 -19.82 18.14
CA LEU A 60 29.24 -21.29 18.27
C LEU A 60 27.83 -21.70 17.91
N LEU A 61 27.63 -22.19 16.68
CA LEU A 61 26.33 -22.48 16.09
C LEU A 61 26.05 -23.99 16.05
N CYS A 62 24.78 -24.33 16.20
CA CYS A 62 24.25 -25.68 16.05
C CYS A 62 22.81 -25.62 15.50
N ASN A 63 22.02 -26.68 15.69
CA ASN A 63 20.60 -26.70 15.32
C ASN A 63 19.65 -26.38 16.50
N ASP A 64 20.13 -25.57 17.46
CA ASP A 64 19.39 -25.22 18.68
C ASP A 64 19.87 -23.87 19.21
N SER A 65 19.15 -22.82 18.92
CA SER A 65 19.54 -21.45 19.31
C SER A 65 19.58 -21.25 20.83
N ALA A 66 18.86 -22.07 21.62
CA ALA A 66 18.90 -22.00 23.07
C ALA A 66 20.28 -22.42 23.65
N CYS A 67 21.06 -23.17 22.88
CA CYS A 67 22.39 -23.65 23.27
C CYS A 67 23.53 -22.83 22.64
N GLU A 68 23.27 -21.99 21.66
CA GLU A 68 24.26 -21.20 20.93
C GLU A 68 24.87 -20.09 21.78
N LYS A 69 26.10 -19.73 21.48
CA LYS A 69 26.79 -18.63 22.15
C LYS A 69 27.59 -17.79 21.16
N SER A 70 27.77 -16.53 21.48
CA SER A 70 28.63 -15.63 20.71
C SER A 70 29.57 -14.84 21.60
N LEU A 71 30.67 -14.38 21.03
CA LEU A 71 31.69 -13.61 21.69
C LEU A 71 32.28 -12.57 20.74
N THR A 72 32.31 -11.30 21.13
CA THR A 72 33.03 -10.26 20.40
C THR A 72 34.51 -10.37 20.69
N LEU A 73 35.32 -10.54 19.66
CA LEU A 73 36.76 -10.74 19.77
C LEU A 73 37.53 -9.45 20.03
N ASN A 74 38.65 -9.58 20.71
CA ASN A 74 39.64 -8.52 20.92
C ASN A 74 41.08 -9.07 20.93
N GLY A 75 42.06 -8.22 21.21
CA GLY A 75 43.47 -8.60 21.22
C GLY A 75 43.86 -9.63 22.28
N ASN A 76 43.06 -9.82 23.34
CA ASN A 76 43.34 -10.73 24.44
C ASN A 76 42.76 -12.12 24.17
N TRP A 77 43.39 -13.14 24.78
CA TRP A 77 42.82 -14.48 24.78
C TRP A 77 41.49 -14.51 25.54
N GLN A 78 40.48 -14.99 24.87
CA GLN A 78 39.14 -15.16 25.40
C GLN A 78 38.74 -16.62 25.29
N THR A 79 37.90 -17.11 26.23
CA THR A 79 37.49 -18.50 26.28
C THR A 79 35.98 -18.59 26.17
N ILE A 80 35.49 -19.53 25.36
CA ILE A 80 34.07 -19.79 25.16
C ILE A 80 33.84 -21.30 25.04
N SER A 81 32.65 -21.77 25.46
CA SER A 81 32.21 -23.17 25.34
C SER A 81 30.69 -23.24 25.30
N THR A 82 30.15 -24.33 24.74
CA THR A 82 28.72 -24.66 24.76
C THR A 82 28.50 -26.02 25.43
N THR A 83 27.26 -26.31 25.80
CA THR A 83 26.81 -27.58 26.37
C THR A 83 26.52 -28.67 25.34
N VAL A 84 26.57 -28.32 24.05
CA VAL A 84 26.32 -29.19 22.89
C VAL A 84 27.44 -29.10 21.89
N ASP A 85 27.55 -30.07 20.99
CA ASP A 85 28.43 -29.99 19.85
C ASP A 85 28.05 -28.75 19.00
N SER A 86 29.03 -27.92 18.65
CA SER A 86 28.78 -26.67 17.89
C SER A 86 29.88 -26.38 16.86
N VAL A 87 29.55 -25.67 15.82
CA VAL A 87 30.49 -25.26 14.80
C VAL A 87 30.89 -23.81 15.06
N PRO A 88 32.21 -23.51 15.22
CA PRO A 88 32.67 -22.15 15.36
C PRO A 88 32.75 -21.40 14.05
N PHE A 89 32.13 -20.22 14.00
CA PHE A 89 32.16 -19.29 12.87
C PHE A 89 32.65 -17.91 13.28
N ILE A 90 33.39 -17.26 12.39
CA ILE A 90 33.72 -15.83 12.47
C ILE A 90 32.81 -15.06 11.55
N ASP A 91 32.02 -14.11 12.06
CA ASP A 91 31.22 -13.21 11.25
C ASP A 91 32.16 -12.36 10.36
N THR A 92 31.81 -12.23 9.09
CA THR A 92 32.59 -11.48 8.11
C THR A 92 32.52 -9.99 8.40
N LEU A 93 33.67 -9.31 8.43
CA LEU A 93 33.73 -7.86 8.59
C LEU A 93 33.54 -7.15 7.25
N PHE A 94 33.11 -5.89 7.32
CA PHE A 94 32.91 -5.03 6.16
C PHE A 94 33.89 -3.87 6.20
N PHE A 95 34.74 -3.73 5.17
CA PHE A 95 35.69 -2.63 5.04
C PHE A 95 35.35 -1.83 3.79
N ALA A 96 35.82 -0.58 3.72
CA ALA A 96 35.52 0.30 2.58
C ALA A 96 35.85 -0.34 1.22
N GLN A 97 36.91 -1.16 1.14
CA GLN A 97 37.35 -1.82 -0.11
C GLN A 97 37.47 -3.34 0.01
N GLY A 98 36.93 -3.92 1.07
CA GLY A 98 37.21 -5.31 1.40
C GLY A 98 38.64 -5.48 1.96
N GLY A 99 39.13 -6.73 2.01
CA GLY A 99 40.45 -7.06 2.50
C GLY A 99 40.44 -8.32 3.35
N GLU A 100 41.43 -8.41 4.25
CA GLU A 100 41.63 -9.57 5.11
C GLU A 100 41.84 -9.13 6.55
N PHE A 101 41.47 -9.98 7.47
CA PHE A 101 41.81 -9.86 8.89
C PHE A 101 42.15 -11.25 9.45
N SER A 102 42.79 -11.32 10.60
CA SER A 102 43.22 -12.58 11.17
C SER A 102 42.63 -12.81 12.57
N VAL A 103 42.30 -14.06 12.82
CA VAL A 103 42.00 -14.54 14.16
C VAL A 103 43.00 -15.65 14.53
N ILE A 104 43.38 -15.72 15.80
CA ILE A 104 44.27 -16.78 16.30
C ILE A 104 43.48 -17.57 17.33
N TYR A 105 43.48 -18.87 17.17
CA TYR A 105 42.82 -19.76 18.11
C TYR A 105 43.68 -20.94 18.49
N ARG A 106 43.38 -21.53 19.68
CA ARG A 106 43.98 -22.78 20.16
C ARG A 106 42.99 -23.90 19.87
N GLN A 107 43.39 -24.74 18.91
CA GLN A 107 42.49 -25.84 18.53
C GLN A 107 42.50 -26.91 19.66
N PRO A 108 41.30 -27.27 20.19
CA PRO A 108 41.19 -28.35 21.15
C PRO A 108 41.58 -29.68 20.53
N THR A 109 42.27 -30.53 21.30
CA THR A 109 42.69 -31.87 20.84
C THR A 109 41.50 -32.84 20.66
N SER A 110 40.35 -32.53 21.29
CA SER A 110 39.11 -33.33 21.21
C SER A 110 38.18 -32.87 20.09
N ASN A 111 38.60 -32.00 19.20
CA ASN A 111 37.74 -31.52 18.10
C ASN A 111 37.29 -32.69 17.19
N LYS A 112 36.13 -32.48 16.54
CA LYS A 112 35.62 -33.39 15.49
C LYS A 112 35.78 -32.71 14.13
N ASN A 113 35.99 -33.52 13.10
CA ASN A 113 36.04 -32.97 11.73
C ASN A 113 34.67 -32.42 11.30
N LEU A 114 34.67 -31.28 10.56
CA LEU A 114 33.51 -30.73 9.90
C LEU A 114 33.62 -31.04 8.41
N PRO A 115 32.81 -31.97 7.88
CA PRO A 115 32.69 -32.15 6.42
C PRO A 115 32.26 -30.84 5.81
N HIS A 116 33.02 -30.39 4.80
CA HIS A 116 32.79 -29.08 4.18
C HIS A 116 32.86 -29.22 2.67
N TRP A 117 31.74 -28.99 2.01
CA TRP A 117 31.67 -28.94 0.55
C TRP A 117 31.85 -27.51 0.05
N ARG A 118 32.66 -27.37 -0.99
CA ARG A 118 32.85 -26.12 -1.75
C ARG A 118 32.68 -26.40 -3.23
N LYS A 119 32.27 -25.38 -3.95
CA LYS A 119 32.08 -25.48 -5.42
C LYS A 119 33.31 -26.05 -6.09
N GLY A 120 33.07 -26.99 -7.00
CA GLY A 120 34.12 -27.71 -7.71
C GLY A 120 34.60 -29.00 -7.04
N GLN A 121 34.16 -29.33 -5.83
CA GLN A 121 34.39 -30.60 -5.19
C GLN A 121 33.36 -31.65 -5.61
N SER A 122 33.75 -32.94 -5.58
CA SER A 122 32.85 -34.07 -5.85
C SER A 122 31.80 -34.18 -4.73
N GLU A 123 30.53 -34.25 -5.09
CA GLU A 123 29.43 -34.51 -4.15
C GLU A 123 29.56 -35.89 -3.50
N ASP A 124 29.90 -36.94 -4.29
CA ASP A 124 30.06 -38.31 -3.80
C ASP A 124 31.17 -38.39 -2.72
N THR A 125 32.31 -37.76 -2.97
CA THR A 125 33.43 -37.71 -2.01
C THR A 125 33.02 -36.98 -0.74
N PHE A 126 32.28 -35.91 -0.86
CA PHE A 126 31.77 -35.18 0.30
C PHE A 126 30.81 -36.05 1.15
N PHE A 127 29.84 -36.68 0.52
CA PHE A 127 28.83 -37.49 1.20
C PHE A 127 29.49 -38.75 1.82
N GLN A 128 30.45 -39.37 1.17
CA GLN A 128 31.22 -40.47 1.68
C GLN A 128 32.01 -40.02 2.93
N THR A 129 32.72 -38.89 2.85
CA THR A 129 33.46 -38.32 3.98
C THR A 129 32.55 -38.02 5.16
N TRP A 130 31.36 -37.44 4.91
CA TRP A 130 30.40 -37.15 5.98
C TRP A 130 29.92 -38.41 6.67
N GLU A 131 29.65 -39.47 5.89
CA GLU A 131 29.25 -40.76 6.42
C GLU A 131 30.36 -41.46 7.24
N GLU A 132 31.57 -41.57 6.69
CA GLU A 132 32.72 -42.21 7.36
C GLU A 132 33.06 -41.54 8.69
N GLN A 133 32.91 -40.22 8.78
CA GLN A 133 33.16 -39.44 9.96
C GLN A 133 31.99 -39.43 10.96
N ALA A 134 30.80 -39.84 10.55
CA ALA A 134 29.55 -39.74 11.30
C ALA A 134 29.40 -38.38 12.00
N SER A 135 29.77 -37.30 11.29
CA SER A 135 29.79 -35.94 11.84
C SER A 135 28.39 -35.43 12.08
N PRO A 136 28.12 -34.85 13.31
CA PRO A 136 26.78 -34.34 13.62
C PRO A 136 26.35 -33.18 12.76
N PHE A 137 27.29 -32.47 12.15
CA PHE A 137 27.07 -31.37 11.24
C PHE A 137 27.94 -31.46 9.99
N ALA A 138 27.48 -30.89 8.90
CA ALA A 138 28.26 -30.60 7.72
C ALA A 138 27.99 -29.17 7.24
N LEU A 139 28.90 -28.64 6.43
CA LEU A 139 28.79 -27.30 5.87
C LEU A 139 28.75 -27.38 4.34
N LEU A 140 27.73 -26.78 3.72
CA LEU A 140 27.73 -26.53 2.30
C LEU A 140 28.01 -25.04 2.05
N GLU A 141 29.00 -24.75 1.26
CA GLU A 141 29.36 -23.40 0.82
C GLU A 141 29.05 -23.26 -0.67
N LEU A 142 27.82 -22.81 -0.97
CA LEU A 142 27.30 -22.55 -2.29
C LEU A 142 27.65 -21.11 -2.73
N ASP A 143 27.32 -20.76 -3.97
CA ASP A 143 27.65 -19.44 -4.49
C ASP A 143 26.97 -18.30 -3.73
N ARG A 144 25.70 -18.44 -3.39
CA ARG A 144 24.88 -17.38 -2.77
C ARG A 144 24.43 -17.69 -1.34
N VAL A 145 24.54 -18.95 -0.92
CA VAL A 145 24.08 -19.37 0.41
C VAL A 145 25.10 -20.32 1.06
N ARG A 146 25.03 -20.42 2.37
CA ARG A 146 25.80 -21.35 3.18
C ARG A 146 24.87 -22.07 4.12
N PHE A 147 24.89 -23.42 4.10
CA PHE A 147 24.06 -24.26 4.96
C PHE A 147 24.88 -24.89 6.07
N LEU A 148 24.43 -24.73 7.31
CA LEU A 148 24.85 -25.60 8.41
C LEU A 148 23.83 -26.74 8.53
N LEU A 149 24.21 -27.91 8.06
CA LEU A 149 23.36 -29.09 7.97
C LEU A 149 23.54 -30.01 9.16
N PRO A 150 22.50 -30.34 9.94
CA PRO A 150 22.55 -31.47 10.88
C PRO A 150 22.61 -32.80 10.10
N TRP A 151 23.16 -33.84 10.76
CA TRP A 151 23.30 -35.21 10.21
C TRP A 151 21.97 -35.73 9.60
N ALA A 152 20.85 -35.44 10.26
CA ALA A 152 19.53 -35.89 9.84
C ALA A 152 19.11 -35.40 8.44
N ASP A 153 19.69 -34.30 7.91
CA ASP A 153 19.42 -33.79 6.58
C ASP A 153 20.24 -34.44 5.46
N ARG A 154 21.24 -35.28 5.80
CA ARG A 154 22.17 -35.86 4.82
C ARG A 154 21.46 -36.56 3.65
N ALA A 155 20.47 -37.43 3.98
CA ALA A 155 19.74 -38.17 2.96
C ALA A 155 18.94 -37.25 2.02
N ASN A 156 18.33 -36.19 2.58
CA ASN A 156 17.57 -35.23 1.81
C ASN A 156 18.45 -34.39 0.88
N VAL A 157 19.65 -34.01 1.34
CA VAL A 157 20.62 -33.29 0.49
C VAL A 157 21.16 -34.17 -0.62
N ILE A 158 21.39 -35.47 -0.37
CA ILE A 158 21.76 -36.45 -1.42
C ILE A 158 20.64 -36.50 -2.49
N ASN A 159 19.39 -36.59 -2.06
CA ASN A 159 18.25 -36.68 -2.98
C ASN A 159 18.04 -35.38 -3.79
N ALA A 160 18.25 -34.20 -3.16
CA ALA A 160 18.13 -32.91 -3.83
C ALA A 160 19.29 -32.64 -4.81
N GLY A 161 20.49 -33.08 -4.48
CA GLY A 161 21.75 -32.79 -5.21
C GLY A 161 22.29 -31.39 -4.89
N ILE A 162 23.57 -31.30 -4.51
CA ILE A 162 24.18 -30.02 -4.11
C ILE A 162 24.22 -29.03 -5.29
N THR A 163 24.53 -29.52 -6.48
CA THR A 163 24.57 -28.72 -7.71
C THR A 163 23.19 -28.12 -8.03
N ALA A 164 22.10 -28.86 -7.81
CA ALA A 164 20.73 -28.36 -8.03
C ALA A 164 20.35 -27.31 -6.98
N LEU A 165 20.76 -27.53 -5.71
CA LEU A 165 20.58 -26.54 -4.64
C LEU A 165 21.32 -25.23 -4.96
N ASP A 166 22.60 -25.33 -5.40
CA ASP A 166 23.39 -24.14 -5.78
C ASP A 166 22.72 -23.35 -6.91
N ALA A 167 22.29 -24.06 -7.96
CA ALA A 167 21.59 -23.44 -9.09
C ALA A 167 20.27 -22.75 -8.66
N TYR A 168 19.50 -23.38 -7.78
CA TYR A 168 18.23 -22.82 -7.29
C TYR A 168 18.47 -21.54 -6.48
N TYR A 169 19.33 -21.59 -5.43
CA TYR A 169 19.56 -20.42 -4.58
C TYR A 169 20.29 -19.29 -5.30
N THR A 170 21.15 -19.61 -6.25
CA THR A 170 21.78 -18.62 -7.11
C THR A 170 20.71 -17.88 -7.90
N ARG A 171 19.77 -18.61 -8.52
CA ARG A 171 18.66 -18.00 -9.27
C ARG A 171 17.75 -17.14 -8.39
N VAL A 172 17.40 -17.57 -7.16
CA VAL A 172 16.59 -16.78 -6.21
C VAL A 172 17.28 -15.48 -5.86
N ILE A 173 18.53 -15.56 -5.38
CA ILE A 173 19.26 -14.38 -4.89
C ILE A 173 19.59 -13.43 -6.04
N ASP A 174 19.97 -13.94 -7.21
CA ASP A 174 20.27 -13.09 -8.37
C ASP A 174 19.02 -12.39 -8.90
N ALA A 175 17.86 -13.06 -8.91
CA ALA A 175 16.59 -12.43 -9.27
C ALA A 175 16.21 -11.32 -8.24
N TYR A 176 16.35 -11.58 -6.95
CA TYR A 176 16.06 -10.60 -5.92
C TYR A 176 17.00 -9.39 -5.98
N ASN A 177 18.30 -9.62 -6.23
CA ASN A 177 19.26 -8.55 -6.46
C ASN A 177 18.87 -7.71 -7.70
N ASP A 178 18.51 -8.37 -8.80
CA ASP A 178 18.12 -7.71 -10.03
C ASP A 178 16.87 -6.84 -9.86
N TRP A 179 15.81 -7.38 -9.25
CA TRP A 179 14.58 -6.63 -8.99
C TRP A 179 14.77 -5.50 -8.00
N THR A 180 15.74 -5.62 -7.11
CA THR A 180 16.12 -4.54 -6.20
C THR A 180 17.04 -3.52 -6.88
N GLY A 181 17.56 -3.82 -8.07
CA GLY A 181 18.51 -2.99 -8.80
C GLY A 181 19.92 -2.99 -8.23
N LEU A 182 20.31 -4.07 -7.54
CA LEU A 182 21.67 -4.30 -7.07
C LEU A 182 22.50 -4.96 -8.17
N SER A 183 23.72 -4.49 -8.39
CA SER A 183 24.64 -5.00 -9.42
C SER A 183 26.07 -5.09 -8.89
N ASP A 184 26.84 -6.06 -9.39
CA ASP A 184 28.26 -6.17 -9.09
C ASP A 184 29.08 -5.11 -9.83
N SER A 185 28.51 -4.45 -10.84
CA SER A 185 29.12 -3.37 -11.62
C SER A 185 28.09 -2.27 -11.92
N PRO A 186 27.57 -1.59 -10.91
CA PRO A 186 26.49 -0.62 -11.09
C PRO A 186 26.99 0.71 -11.67
N ALA A 187 26.11 1.43 -12.36
CA ALA A 187 26.37 2.81 -12.80
C ALA A 187 26.48 3.78 -11.61
N SER A 188 25.76 3.53 -10.53
CA SER A 188 25.82 4.29 -9.28
C SER A 188 26.38 3.42 -8.15
N PRO A 189 27.34 3.90 -7.36
CA PRO A 189 27.86 3.18 -6.19
C PRO A 189 26.77 2.80 -5.17
N LEU A 190 25.67 3.55 -5.11
CA LEU A 190 24.52 3.26 -4.23
C LEU A 190 23.80 1.96 -4.59
N ASN A 191 24.00 1.46 -5.80
CA ASN A 191 23.41 0.21 -6.30
C ASN A 191 24.43 -0.94 -6.28
N GLN A 192 25.55 -0.77 -5.59
CA GLN A 192 26.55 -1.81 -5.47
C GLN A 192 26.03 -3.02 -4.71
N ASN A 193 26.07 -4.19 -5.33
CA ASN A 193 25.76 -5.44 -4.67
C ASN A 193 26.88 -5.80 -3.66
N VAL A 194 26.47 -6.42 -2.56
CA VAL A 194 27.42 -7.05 -1.62
C VAL A 194 27.50 -8.54 -1.95
N ALA A 195 28.70 -9.05 -2.13
CA ALA A 195 28.93 -10.47 -2.46
C ALA A 195 28.86 -11.38 -1.20
N ASN A 196 27.93 -11.08 -0.30
CA ASN A 196 27.67 -11.90 0.89
C ASN A 196 26.89 -13.18 0.54
N ARG A 197 27.05 -14.19 1.37
CA ARG A 197 26.24 -15.42 1.35
C ARG A 197 25.21 -15.38 2.47
N TYR A 198 23.97 -15.78 2.16
CA TYR A 198 22.97 -16.02 3.19
C TYR A 198 23.36 -17.27 4.01
N PHE A 199 23.21 -17.20 5.32
CA PHE A 199 23.43 -18.32 6.21
C PHE A 199 22.11 -18.97 6.59
N ILE A 200 22.01 -20.28 6.39
CA ILE A 200 20.78 -21.05 6.59
C ILE A 200 21.08 -22.20 7.55
N LYS A 201 20.25 -22.37 8.57
CA LYS A 201 20.39 -23.43 9.55
C LYS A 201 19.04 -23.95 10.08
N ALA A 202 19.03 -25.13 10.67
CA ALA A 202 17.93 -25.61 11.50
C ALA A 202 17.97 -24.93 12.88
N ASP A 203 16.81 -24.79 13.53
CA ASP A 203 16.70 -24.28 14.89
C ASP A 203 15.48 -24.86 15.62
N LYS A 204 15.74 -25.74 16.58
CA LYS A 204 14.69 -26.38 17.41
C LYS A 204 13.91 -25.40 18.28
N HIS A 205 14.50 -24.24 18.60
CA HIS A 205 13.92 -23.19 19.44
C HIS A 205 13.59 -21.92 18.66
N GLY A 206 13.39 -22.05 17.35
CA GLY A 206 12.97 -20.94 16.49
C GLY A 206 11.52 -20.48 16.73
N VAL A 207 11.09 -19.49 15.98
CA VAL A 207 9.72 -18.95 16.00
C VAL A 207 9.02 -19.23 14.67
N GLY A 208 7.70 -19.39 14.68
CA GLY A 208 6.94 -19.67 13.46
C GLY A 208 7.31 -21.03 12.84
N ALA A 209 7.15 -21.18 11.55
CA ALA A 209 7.58 -22.35 10.77
C ALA A 209 9.03 -22.21 10.29
N ALA A 210 9.41 -21.00 9.91
CA ALA A 210 10.75 -20.54 9.59
C ALA A 210 10.85 -19.07 9.98
N TYR A 211 12.04 -18.50 9.97
CA TYR A 211 12.24 -17.10 10.31
C TYR A 211 13.53 -16.53 9.72
N TYR A 212 13.55 -15.22 9.50
CA TYR A 212 14.70 -14.40 9.18
C TYR A 212 15.17 -13.61 10.42
N LEU A 213 16.47 -13.59 10.65
CA LEU A 213 17.14 -12.63 11.52
C LEU A 213 18.25 -11.93 10.74
N PRO A 214 18.77 -10.79 11.20
CA PRO A 214 19.90 -10.11 10.54
C PRO A 214 21.10 -11.00 10.25
N TRP A 215 21.29 -12.09 11.01
CA TRP A 215 22.46 -12.98 10.98
C TRP A 215 22.21 -14.40 10.46
N TRP A 216 21.00 -14.85 10.21
CA TRP A 216 20.66 -16.09 9.50
C TRP A 216 19.19 -16.22 9.14
N CYS A 217 18.89 -17.11 8.19
CA CYS A 217 17.56 -17.70 8.04
C CYS A 217 17.54 -19.06 8.73
N ALA A 218 16.42 -19.44 9.30
CA ALA A 218 16.30 -20.75 9.95
C ALA A 218 14.94 -21.42 9.73
N GLN A 219 14.98 -22.77 9.67
CA GLN A 219 13.80 -23.59 9.82
C GLN A 219 13.57 -23.84 11.31
N THR A 220 12.35 -23.62 11.81
CA THR A 220 11.97 -23.93 13.19
C THR A 220 11.72 -25.42 13.35
N ALA A 221 12.82 -26.20 13.26
CA ALA A 221 12.83 -27.65 13.36
C ALA A 221 14.25 -28.14 13.67
N ALA A 222 14.39 -29.44 13.91
CA ALA A 222 15.70 -30.10 14.07
C ALA A 222 16.45 -30.24 12.73
N THR A 223 15.77 -30.08 11.59
CA THR A 223 16.24 -30.33 10.22
C THR A 223 15.80 -29.21 9.29
N LEU A 224 16.42 -29.12 8.10
CA LEU A 224 16.12 -28.19 7.02
C LEU A 224 15.30 -28.82 5.88
N SER A 225 14.98 -30.10 5.96
CA SER A 225 14.39 -30.87 4.86
C SER A 225 13.04 -30.36 4.40
N GLN A 226 12.27 -29.71 5.25
CA GLN A 226 10.98 -29.15 4.86
C GLN A 226 11.11 -27.71 4.41
N GLY A 227 11.35 -27.51 3.13
CA GLY A 227 11.34 -26.21 2.48
C GLY A 227 12.69 -25.71 1.98
N TRP A 228 13.78 -25.83 2.77
CA TRP A 228 15.10 -25.31 2.37
C TRP A 228 15.89 -26.27 1.48
N ILE A 229 15.64 -27.56 1.60
CA ILE A 229 16.31 -28.61 0.80
C ILE A 229 15.39 -29.11 -0.31
N ASP A 230 14.10 -29.24 -0.05
CA ASP A 230 13.10 -29.68 -1.03
C ASP A 230 12.66 -28.56 -1.98
N ASN A 231 13.57 -27.79 -2.46
CA ASN A 231 13.50 -26.56 -3.22
C ASN A 231 12.63 -26.59 -4.49
N VAL A 232 11.36 -26.71 -4.32
CA VAL A 232 10.41 -26.58 -5.42
C VAL A 232 10.02 -25.12 -5.68
N ALA A 233 9.64 -24.78 -6.89
CA ALA A 233 9.26 -23.42 -7.28
C ALA A 233 8.07 -22.85 -6.46
N THR A 234 7.26 -23.73 -5.88
CA THR A 234 6.11 -23.39 -5.06
C THR A 234 6.46 -23.12 -3.58
N GLN A 235 7.69 -23.38 -3.15
CA GLN A 235 8.10 -23.20 -1.75
C GLN A 235 8.11 -21.73 -1.34
N TRP A 236 6.95 -21.30 -0.85
CA TRP A 236 6.73 -19.91 -0.43
C TRP A 236 7.60 -19.50 0.76
N THR A 237 7.68 -20.35 1.79
CA THR A 237 8.30 -20.01 3.07
C THR A 237 9.75 -19.53 2.92
N ILE A 238 10.58 -20.26 2.16
CA ILE A 238 11.98 -19.88 1.97
C ILE A 238 12.12 -18.58 1.14
N LEU A 239 11.27 -18.39 0.16
CA LEU A 239 11.25 -17.17 -0.66
C LEU A 239 10.86 -15.95 0.20
N HIS A 240 9.90 -16.13 1.09
CA HIS A 240 9.47 -15.14 2.07
C HIS A 240 10.60 -14.76 3.04
N GLU A 241 11.25 -15.75 3.66
CA GLU A 241 12.33 -15.50 4.62
C GLU A 241 13.55 -14.82 3.98
N ILE A 242 13.95 -15.25 2.79
CA ILE A 242 15.03 -14.56 2.05
C ILE A 242 14.61 -13.13 1.71
N GLY A 243 13.33 -12.93 1.38
CA GLY A 243 12.75 -11.62 1.06
C GLY A 243 12.86 -10.58 2.17
N HIS A 244 12.87 -10.99 3.44
CA HIS A 244 13.08 -10.08 4.57
C HIS A 244 14.43 -9.33 4.48
N GLY A 245 15.46 -9.93 3.93
CA GLY A 245 16.74 -9.26 3.71
C GLY A 245 16.67 -8.08 2.73
N TYR A 246 15.60 -8.00 1.93
CA TYR A 246 15.39 -6.95 0.93
C TYR A 246 14.35 -5.91 1.35
N GLN A 247 14.06 -5.82 2.62
CA GLN A 247 13.23 -4.78 3.20
C GLN A 247 14.06 -3.56 3.58
N GLY A 248 13.37 -2.43 3.78
CA GLY A 248 13.97 -1.19 4.22
C GLY A 248 13.06 -0.43 5.19
N VAL A 249 13.48 0.73 5.63
CA VAL A 249 12.72 1.52 6.60
C VAL A 249 11.34 1.96 6.10
N PHE A 250 11.14 2.01 4.77
CA PHE A 250 9.85 2.31 4.13
C PHE A 250 8.74 1.32 4.52
N MET A 251 9.09 0.12 4.99
CA MET A 251 8.09 -0.88 5.41
C MET A 251 7.27 -0.45 6.64
N ASN A 252 7.73 0.57 7.35
CA ASN A 252 7.05 1.15 8.51
C ASN A 252 6.17 2.36 8.14
N ASP A 253 5.83 2.55 6.86
CA ASP A 253 4.91 3.59 6.42
C ASP A 253 3.60 3.49 7.20
N VAL A 254 3.09 4.64 7.66
CA VAL A 254 1.93 4.70 8.58
C VAL A 254 0.62 4.39 7.88
N ASP A 255 0.51 4.76 6.61
CA ASP A 255 -0.69 4.55 5.81
C ASP A 255 -0.70 3.13 5.22
N LEU A 256 0.48 2.61 4.86
CA LEU A 256 0.66 1.30 4.23
C LEU A 256 1.77 0.48 4.92
N PRO A 257 1.55 -0.04 6.13
CA PRO A 257 2.54 -0.87 6.80
C PRO A 257 2.70 -2.21 6.08
N VAL A 258 3.92 -2.50 5.63
CA VAL A 258 4.20 -3.65 4.76
C VAL A 258 5.28 -4.60 5.29
N GLY A 259 5.54 -4.61 6.61
CA GLY A 259 6.59 -5.42 7.23
C GLY A 259 6.56 -6.90 6.83
N GLU A 260 5.40 -7.56 6.90
CA GLU A 260 5.18 -8.95 6.51
C GLU A 260 4.56 -9.08 5.11
N VAL A 261 4.57 -8.01 4.31
CA VAL A 261 3.97 -7.99 2.97
C VAL A 261 5.04 -7.77 1.90
N TRP A 262 5.98 -6.86 2.16
CA TRP A 262 6.99 -6.46 1.17
C TRP A 262 7.89 -7.60 0.73
N ASN A 263 8.35 -8.42 1.66
CA ASN A 263 9.13 -9.63 1.38
C ASN A 263 8.39 -10.61 0.47
N ASN A 264 7.05 -10.63 0.53
CA ASN A 264 6.23 -11.47 -0.32
C ASN A 264 6.15 -10.99 -1.77
N ILE A 265 6.49 -9.74 -2.07
CA ILE A 265 6.58 -9.24 -3.45
C ILE A 265 7.65 -10.05 -4.21
N TYR A 266 8.81 -10.24 -3.60
CA TYR A 266 9.89 -11.03 -4.17
C TYR A 266 9.48 -12.48 -4.40
N ALA A 267 8.81 -13.07 -3.40
CA ALA A 267 8.30 -14.43 -3.51
C ALA A 267 7.25 -14.56 -4.62
N ALA A 268 6.34 -13.61 -4.77
CA ALA A 268 5.32 -13.59 -5.81
C ALA A 268 5.93 -13.44 -7.21
N PHE A 269 6.88 -12.52 -7.40
CA PHE A 269 7.61 -12.39 -8.65
C PHE A 269 8.40 -13.66 -9.00
N PHE A 270 9.04 -14.30 -8.03
CA PHE A 270 9.78 -15.52 -8.27
C PHE A 270 8.86 -16.69 -8.63
N GLN A 271 7.70 -16.81 -7.96
CA GLN A 271 6.68 -17.78 -8.33
C GLN A 271 6.12 -17.49 -9.72
N GLN A 272 5.83 -16.24 -10.06
CA GLN A 272 5.41 -15.86 -11.40
C GLN A 272 6.43 -16.31 -12.45
N LEU A 273 7.72 -16.03 -12.23
CA LEU A 273 8.80 -16.42 -13.14
C LEU A 273 8.86 -17.94 -13.37
N ASN A 274 8.63 -18.74 -12.32
CA ASN A 274 8.78 -20.19 -12.38
C ASN A 274 7.48 -20.93 -12.74
N LEU A 275 6.31 -20.39 -12.38
CA LEU A 275 5.02 -21.01 -12.61
C LEU A 275 4.33 -20.50 -13.87
N ASN A 276 4.97 -19.58 -14.60
CA ASN A 276 4.35 -18.90 -15.74
C ASN A 276 4.10 -19.77 -16.98
N GLN A 277 4.61 -20.99 -17.02
CA GLN A 277 4.32 -21.92 -18.10
C GLN A 277 2.90 -22.50 -17.91
N GLY A 278 1.88 -21.85 -18.49
CA GLY A 278 0.49 -22.31 -18.47
C GLY A 278 -0.40 -21.73 -17.36
N ASN A 279 -0.12 -20.51 -16.89
CA ASN A 279 -0.93 -19.80 -15.87
C ASN A 279 -0.96 -20.45 -14.48
N HIS A 280 0.03 -21.24 -14.12
CA HIS A 280 0.10 -21.93 -12.84
C HIS A 280 0.24 -20.98 -11.63
N LEU A 281 0.51 -19.68 -11.84
CA LEU A 281 0.50 -18.70 -10.73
C LEU A 281 -0.84 -18.68 -10.00
N TYR A 282 -1.94 -18.79 -10.74
CA TYR A 282 -3.30 -18.77 -10.18
C TYR A 282 -3.67 -20.09 -9.48
N THR A 283 -3.13 -21.22 -9.93
CA THR A 283 -3.42 -22.56 -9.38
C THR A 283 -2.43 -22.98 -8.30
N ASP A 284 -1.17 -22.59 -8.43
CA ASP A 284 -0.08 -23.10 -7.60
C ASP A 284 0.65 -22.00 -6.81
N GLY A 285 0.31 -20.73 -7.07
CA GLY A 285 0.89 -19.57 -6.38
C GLY A 285 0.25 -19.26 -5.03
N TRP A 286 1.06 -18.85 -4.08
CA TRP A 286 0.61 -18.46 -2.74
C TRP A 286 -0.32 -17.24 -2.77
N LEU A 287 -0.05 -16.28 -3.67
CA LEU A 287 -0.84 -15.05 -3.79
C LEU A 287 -2.34 -15.33 -3.94
N TYR A 288 -2.67 -16.34 -4.71
CA TYR A 288 -4.04 -16.75 -4.98
C TYR A 288 -4.47 -18.00 -4.19
N ASP A 289 -3.81 -18.27 -3.06
CA ASP A 289 -4.13 -19.34 -2.14
C ASP A 289 -4.22 -20.72 -2.81
N TYR A 290 -3.25 -20.98 -3.71
CA TYR A 290 -3.10 -22.27 -4.41
C TYR A 290 -4.38 -22.72 -5.14
N GLY A 291 -4.90 -21.85 -6.00
CA GLY A 291 -6.06 -22.13 -6.84
C GLY A 291 -7.38 -21.52 -6.37
N ARG A 292 -7.33 -20.66 -5.37
CA ARG A 292 -8.53 -19.96 -4.84
C ARG A 292 -8.59 -18.50 -5.29
N GLN A 293 -8.19 -18.23 -6.54
CA GLN A 293 -8.20 -16.89 -7.10
C GLN A 293 -9.56 -16.18 -6.97
N PRO A 294 -10.72 -16.82 -7.31
CA PRO A 294 -12.00 -16.13 -7.21
C PRO A 294 -12.35 -15.67 -5.80
N GLU A 295 -12.01 -16.46 -4.79
CA GLU A 295 -12.25 -16.10 -3.39
C GLU A 295 -11.33 -14.95 -2.94
N GLN A 296 -10.07 -14.94 -3.38
CA GLN A 296 -9.14 -13.86 -3.08
C GLN A 296 -9.58 -12.55 -3.73
N GLU A 297 -10.02 -12.58 -4.97
CA GLU A 297 -10.55 -11.42 -5.67
C GLU A 297 -11.86 -10.92 -5.04
N LEU A 298 -12.76 -11.83 -4.67
CA LEU A 298 -13.99 -11.47 -3.94
C LEU A 298 -13.66 -10.81 -2.59
N GLN A 299 -12.67 -11.31 -1.86
CA GLN A 299 -12.21 -10.71 -0.62
C GLN A 299 -11.68 -9.29 -0.86
N PHE A 300 -10.87 -9.11 -1.89
CA PHE A 300 -10.34 -7.80 -2.29
C PHE A 300 -11.46 -6.81 -2.62
N ILE A 301 -12.38 -7.19 -3.51
CA ILE A 301 -13.55 -6.37 -3.88
C ILE A 301 -14.43 -6.06 -2.66
N THR A 302 -14.57 -7.02 -1.73
CA THR A 302 -15.33 -6.81 -0.49
C THR A 302 -14.69 -5.74 0.39
N HIS A 303 -13.36 -5.71 0.49
CA HIS A 303 -12.66 -4.65 1.20
C HIS A 303 -12.90 -3.28 0.56
N LEU A 304 -12.83 -3.18 -0.77
CA LEU A 304 -13.13 -1.95 -1.50
C LEU A 304 -14.57 -1.48 -1.26
N ARG A 305 -15.53 -2.39 -1.42
CA ARG A 305 -16.96 -2.11 -1.23
C ARG A 305 -17.28 -1.60 0.17
N ASN A 306 -16.69 -2.23 1.18
CA ASN A 306 -16.88 -1.88 2.58
C ASN A 306 -16.02 -0.70 3.03
N ARG A 307 -15.18 -0.14 2.15
CA ARG A 307 -14.19 0.91 2.48
C ARG A 307 -13.35 0.51 3.70
N THR A 308 -12.97 -0.77 3.78
CA THR A 308 -12.15 -1.27 4.88
C THR A 308 -10.77 -0.65 4.78
N PRO A 309 -10.25 0.01 5.82
CA PRO A 309 -8.90 0.56 5.79
C PRO A 309 -7.87 -0.53 5.48
N ILE A 310 -6.91 -0.24 4.62
CA ILE A 310 -5.93 -1.24 4.15
C ILE A 310 -5.12 -1.86 5.30
N SER A 311 -4.91 -1.11 6.38
CA SER A 311 -4.28 -1.61 7.61
C SER A 311 -5.04 -2.77 8.27
N ALA A 312 -6.34 -2.89 8.02
CA ALA A 312 -7.18 -3.98 8.51
C ALA A 312 -7.26 -5.17 7.54
N TRP A 313 -6.68 -5.05 6.34
CA TRP A 313 -6.64 -6.17 5.40
C TRP A 313 -5.64 -7.23 5.86
N GLY A 314 -5.91 -8.49 5.55
CA GLY A 314 -4.94 -9.58 5.73
C GLY A 314 -3.68 -9.40 4.87
N VAL A 315 -2.66 -10.20 5.13
CA VAL A 315 -1.39 -10.13 4.38
C VAL A 315 -1.62 -10.36 2.88
N ARG A 316 -2.43 -11.34 2.50
CA ARG A 316 -2.68 -11.72 1.10
C ARG A 316 -3.40 -10.63 0.30
N PRO A 317 -4.52 -10.03 0.75
CA PRO A 317 -5.13 -8.90 0.06
C PRO A 317 -4.23 -7.67 -0.05
N ARG A 318 -3.40 -7.37 0.97
CA ARG A 318 -2.41 -6.29 0.88
C ARG A 318 -1.32 -6.59 -0.14
N LEU A 319 -0.86 -7.83 -0.20
CA LEU A 319 0.06 -8.26 -1.24
C LEU A 319 -0.60 -8.17 -2.63
N GLN A 320 -1.85 -8.59 -2.77
CA GLN A 320 -2.59 -8.48 -4.02
C GLN A 320 -2.68 -7.02 -4.49
N PHE A 321 -2.97 -6.08 -3.59
CA PHE A 321 -2.92 -4.64 -3.89
C PHE A 321 -1.58 -4.23 -4.50
N LEU A 322 -0.47 -4.60 -3.88
CA LEU A 322 0.86 -4.26 -4.38
C LEU A 322 1.18 -4.96 -5.70
N MET A 323 0.86 -6.25 -5.79
CA MET A 323 1.18 -7.04 -6.99
C MET A 323 0.37 -6.64 -8.21
N LEU A 324 -0.89 -6.21 -8.06
CA LEU A 324 -1.68 -5.68 -9.18
C LEU A 324 -0.97 -4.48 -9.83
N MET A 325 -0.46 -3.55 -9.03
CA MET A 325 0.31 -2.41 -9.55
C MET A 325 1.66 -2.83 -10.13
N LEU A 326 2.36 -3.72 -9.44
CA LEU A 326 3.71 -4.14 -9.83
C LEU A 326 3.71 -5.09 -11.02
N PHE A 327 2.70 -5.92 -11.21
CA PHE A 327 2.53 -6.69 -12.45
C PHE A 327 2.30 -5.77 -13.65
N LYS A 328 1.54 -4.68 -13.46
CA LYS A 328 1.32 -3.68 -14.51
C LYS A 328 2.57 -2.83 -14.76
N GLY A 329 3.25 -2.42 -13.71
CA GLY A 329 4.48 -1.63 -13.81
C GLY A 329 5.71 -2.44 -14.26
N GLY A 330 5.68 -3.76 -14.09
CA GLY A 330 6.80 -4.65 -14.36
C GLY A 330 7.90 -4.60 -13.28
N THR A 331 8.85 -5.52 -13.41
CA THR A 331 10.01 -5.59 -12.51
C THR A 331 10.92 -4.36 -12.62
N GLU A 332 10.89 -3.66 -13.75
CA GLU A 332 11.63 -2.40 -13.95
C GLU A 332 11.11 -1.29 -13.05
N ALA A 333 9.79 -1.19 -12.86
CA ALA A 333 9.22 -0.22 -11.92
C ALA A 333 9.61 -0.52 -10.47
N PHE A 334 9.63 -1.79 -10.11
CA PHE A 334 10.08 -2.22 -8.79
C PHE A 334 11.58 -1.96 -8.57
N ARG A 335 12.40 -2.19 -9.60
CA ARG A 335 13.81 -1.84 -9.62
C ARG A 335 14.01 -0.32 -9.45
N ALA A 336 13.27 0.47 -10.22
CA ALA A 336 13.32 1.94 -10.15
C ALA A 336 12.96 2.44 -8.75
N PHE A 337 11.88 1.93 -8.15
CA PHE A 337 11.52 2.25 -6.78
C PHE A 337 12.69 2.03 -5.81
N ASN A 338 13.30 0.86 -5.83
CA ASN A 338 14.38 0.51 -4.92
C ASN A 338 15.64 1.36 -5.15
N GLN A 339 15.97 1.68 -6.40
CA GLN A 339 17.11 2.54 -6.75
C GLN A 339 16.86 4.00 -6.31
N ASN A 340 15.67 4.52 -6.56
CA ASN A 340 15.27 5.86 -6.15
C ASN A 340 15.27 5.98 -4.62
N TYR A 341 14.76 4.98 -3.93
CA TYR A 341 14.75 4.96 -2.47
C TYR A 341 16.16 4.98 -1.87
N ARG A 342 17.11 4.22 -2.44
CA ARG A 342 18.53 4.30 -2.04
C ARG A 342 19.14 5.66 -2.33
N ALA A 343 18.79 6.27 -3.46
CA ALA A 343 19.26 7.61 -3.80
C ALA A 343 18.73 8.67 -2.82
N LEU A 344 17.46 8.59 -2.43
CA LEU A 344 16.87 9.42 -1.39
C LEU A 344 17.58 9.21 -0.04
N GLY A 345 17.74 7.94 0.36
CA GLY A 345 18.38 7.58 1.63
C GLY A 345 19.84 7.96 1.73
N ALA A 346 20.53 8.20 0.61
CA ALA A 346 21.90 8.70 0.59
C ALA A 346 22.00 10.22 0.79
N GLY A 347 20.88 10.94 0.77
CA GLY A 347 20.83 12.38 1.04
C GLY A 347 21.23 12.68 2.49
N GLU A 348 21.89 13.83 2.70
CA GLU A 348 22.36 14.24 4.02
C GLU A 348 21.23 14.42 5.06
N ASN A 349 20.04 14.75 4.58
CA ASN A 349 18.86 15.05 5.41
C ASN A 349 17.71 14.06 5.13
N PHE A 350 18.02 12.80 4.82
CA PHE A 350 16.98 11.82 4.56
C PHE A 350 16.16 11.51 5.83
N LEU A 351 14.86 11.78 5.73
CA LEU A 351 13.87 11.45 6.75
C LEU A 351 12.78 10.56 6.13
N PRO A 352 12.68 9.30 6.54
CA PRO A 352 11.69 8.36 5.96
C PRO A 352 10.25 8.86 6.03
N CYS A 353 9.90 9.62 7.06
CA CYS A 353 8.56 10.16 7.25
C CYS A 353 8.16 11.24 6.22
N GLU A 354 9.11 11.84 5.50
CA GLU A 354 8.84 12.79 4.42
C GLU A 354 8.53 12.11 3.08
N HIS A 355 8.69 10.79 3.01
CA HIS A 355 8.57 10.02 1.78
C HIS A 355 7.54 8.90 1.95
N ARG A 356 6.30 9.20 1.64
CA ARG A 356 5.20 8.23 1.72
C ARG A 356 5.41 7.10 0.70
N LEU A 357 5.22 5.86 1.13
CA LEU A 357 5.43 4.68 0.29
C LEU A 357 4.57 4.69 -0.98
N THR A 358 3.32 5.14 -0.86
CA THR A 358 2.39 5.24 -2.00
C THR A 358 2.85 6.24 -3.05
N ASP A 359 3.42 7.37 -2.65
CA ASP A 359 3.97 8.37 -3.56
C ASP A 359 5.19 7.83 -4.30
N LEU A 360 6.10 7.21 -3.57
CA LEU A 360 7.31 6.62 -4.16
C LEU A 360 7.00 5.48 -5.15
N LEU A 361 6.00 4.65 -4.82
CA LEU A 361 5.55 3.58 -5.72
C LEU A 361 4.87 4.14 -6.97
N ALA A 362 3.97 5.12 -6.80
CA ALA A 362 3.26 5.73 -7.91
C ALA A 362 4.22 6.41 -8.89
N ASP A 363 5.19 7.18 -8.39
CA ASP A 363 6.21 7.83 -9.21
C ASP A 363 7.11 6.83 -9.94
N ALA A 364 7.61 5.81 -9.23
CA ALA A 364 8.47 4.78 -9.83
C ALA A 364 7.75 4.00 -10.93
N ILE A 365 6.48 3.65 -10.73
CA ILE A 365 5.67 2.95 -11.73
C ILE A 365 5.41 3.87 -12.92
N ALA A 366 5.00 5.12 -12.68
CA ALA A 366 4.76 6.08 -13.74
C ALA A 366 6.00 6.29 -14.62
N THR A 367 7.13 6.54 -14.00
CA THR A 367 8.40 6.82 -14.69
C THR A 367 8.91 5.60 -15.48
N ALA A 368 8.83 4.40 -14.89
CA ALA A 368 9.39 3.21 -15.51
C ALA A 368 8.47 2.58 -16.56
N SER A 369 7.15 2.63 -16.37
CA SER A 369 6.19 1.90 -17.20
C SER A 369 5.27 2.78 -18.03
N GLY A 370 5.20 4.07 -17.76
CA GLY A 370 4.26 4.98 -18.41
C GLY A 370 2.81 4.82 -17.94
N TYR A 371 2.59 4.18 -16.76
CA TYR A 371 1.25 4.02 -16.18
C TYR A 371 1.10 4.81 -14.88
N ASP A 372 -0.01 5.53 -14.75
CA ASP A 372 -0.40 6.21 -13.51
C ASP A 372 -1.29 5.28 -12.66
N VAL A 373 -0.77 4.80 -11.54
CA VAL A 373 -1.49 3.94 -10.59
C VAL A 373 -2.14 4.72 -9.44
N ALA A 374 -1.96 6.04 -9.38
CA ALA A 374 -2.52 6.87 -8.31
C ALA A 374 -4.05 6.72 -8.16
N PRO A 375 -4.86 6.65 -9.23
CA PRO A 375 -6.30 6.41 -9.10
C PRO A 375 -6.64 5.11 -8.40
N PHE A 376 -5.88 4.05 -8.62
CA PHE A 376 -6.08 2.77 -7.96
C PHE A 376 -5.66 2.81 -6.48
N ILE A 377 -4.55 3.44 -6.16
CA ILE A 377 -4.10 3.66 -4.78
C ILE A 377 -5.19 4.38 -3.98
N GLN A 378 -5.74 5.46 -4.55
CA GLN A 378 -6.80 6.25 -3.92
C GLN A 378 -8.13 5.49 -3.82
N LEU A 379 -8.48 4.67 -4.81
CA LEU A 379 -9.61 3.76 -4.72
C LEU A 379 -9.50 2.81 -3.51
N CYS A 380 -8.29 2.35 -3.21
CA CYS A 380 -8.01 1.52 -2.04
C CYS A 380 -7.97 2.30 -0.72
N GLY A 381 -8.31 3.58 -0.73
CA GLY A 381 -8.37 4.44 0.45
C GLY A 381 -7.02 4.95 0.94
N LEU A 382 -5.98 4.84 0.12
CA LEU A 382 -4.65 5.33 0.45
C LEU A 382 -4.40 6.71 -0.18
N PRO A 383 -3.70 7.60 0.52
CA PRO A 383 -3.37 8.91 -0.02
C PRO A 383 -2.27 8.84 -1.09
N VAL A 384 -2.37 9.73 -2.06
CA VAL A 384 -1.28 10.10 -2.97
C VAL A 384 -1.20 11.62 -2.97
N ASP A 385 -0.03 12.15 -2.72
CA ASP A 385 0.21 13.58 -2.58
C ASP A 385 -0.16 14.36 -3.85
N ALA A 386 -0.63 15.59 -3.70
CA ALA A 386 -0.98 16.44 -4.82
C ALA A 386 0.23 16.72 -5.71
N PHE A 387 1.39 16.95 -5.11
CA PHE A 387 2.63 17.17 -5.84
C PHE A 387 3.05 15.95 -6.66
N THR A 388 2.98 14.74 -6.07
CA THR A 388 3.24 13.48 -6.79
C THR A 388 2.30 13.32 -7.98
N ARG A 389 1.01 13.60 -7.80
CA ARG A 389 0.03 13.53 -8.88
C ARG A 389 0.31 14.55 -10.00
N GLU A 390 0.71 15.76 -9.67
CA GLU A 390 1.12 16.78 -10.64
C GLU A 390 2.37 16.35 -11.42
N GLN A 391 3.36 15.78 -10.73
CA GLN A 391 4.55 15.24 -11.36
C GLN A 391 4.23 14.11 -12.33
N ILE A 392 3.37 13.17 -11.92
CA ILE A 392 2.91 12.07 -12.77
C ILE A 392 2.12 12.60 -13.98
N ALA A 393 1.19 13.54 -13.77
CA ALA A 393 0.42 14.15 -14.85
C ALA A 393 1.30 14.87 -15.88
N ALA A 394 2.41 15.48 -15.44
CA ALA A 394 3.37 16.15 -16.33
C ALA A 394 4.13 15.19 -17.26
N GLN A 395 4.18 13.89 -16.92
CA GLN A 395 4.86 12.85 -17.70
C GLN A 395 4.01 12.31 -18.85
N ALA A 396 2.77 12.77 -19.04
CA ALA A 396 1.84 12.30 -20.06
C ALA A 396 1.63 10.76 -20.05
N VAL A 397 1.60 10.18 -18.87
CA VAL A 397 1.40 8.75 -18.66
C VAL A 397 -0.07 8.37 -18.77
N LYS A 398 -0.34 7.09 -19.01
CA LYS A 398 -1.69 6.54 -19.10
C LYS A 398 -2.19 6.13 -17.71
N PRO A 399 -3.33 6.66 -17.22
CA PRO A 399 -3.89 6.23 -15.95
C PRO A 399 -4.35 4.78 -16.03
N VAL A 400 -4.05 4.03 -14.97
CA VAL A 400 -4.52 2.67 -14.79
C VAL A 400 -5.94 2.74 -14.24
N TRP A 401 -6.90 2.24 -15.02
CA TRP A 401 -8.27 2.17 -14.56
C TRP A 401 -8.46 0.97 -13.63
N PRO A 402 -9.00 1.19 -12.42
CA PRO A 402 -9.05 0.15 -11.41
C PRO A 402 -9.72 -1.14 -11.87
N LEU A 403 -9.12 -2.26 -11.51
CA LEU A 403 -9.50 -3.65 -11.76
C LEU A 403 -9.30 -4.16 -13.18
N TYR A 404 -9.65 -3.44 -14.23
CA TYR A 404 -9.43 -3.92 -15.60
C TYR A 404 -7.98 -3.92 -16.02
N ASP A 405 -7.34 -2.74 -15.95
CA ASP A 405 -6.00 -2.53 -16.47
C ASP A 405 -4.92 -3.15 -15.59
N LEU A 406 -5.30 -3.68 -14.44
CA LEU A 406 -4.39 -4.31 -13.48
C LEU A 406 -4.36 -5.84 -13.56
N LEU A 407 -5.19 -6.43 -14.39
CA LEU A 407 -5.10 -7.87 -14.66
C LEU A 407 -3.84 -8.15 -15.51
N PRO A 408 -3.17 -9.29 -15.31
CA PRO A 408 -1.96 -9.62 -16.05
C PRO A 408 -2.17 -9.58 -17.58
N GLU A 409 -1.28 -8.91 -18.29
CA GLU A 409 -1.36 -8.70 -19.76
C GLU A 409 -1.54 -10.00 -20.54
N ARG A 410 -0.97 -11.09 -20.09
CA ARG A 410 -1.12 -12.39 -20.75
C ARG A 410 -2.56 -12.93 -20.76
N GLU A 411 -3.41 -12.43 -19.89
CA GLU A 411 -4.86 -12.73 -19.93
C GLU A 411 -5.55 -11.90 -21.02
N TRP A 412 -4.90 -10.82 -21.44
CA TRP A 412 -5.32 -9.91 -22.50
C TRP A 412 -4.69 -10.27 -23.86
N GLU A 413 -3.44 -10.73 -23.89
CA GLU A 413 -2.74 -11.10 -25.14
C GLU A 413 -3.42 -12.24 -25.90
N SER A 414 -4.08 -13.16 -25.19
CA SER A 414 -4.87 -14.22 -25.83
C SER A 414 -6.18 -13.72 -26.39
N ALA A 415 -6.56 -12.49 -26.05
CA ALA A 415 -7.79 -11.85 -26.48
C ALA A 415 -7.69 -11.16 -27.84
N ALA A 416 -6.50 -10.87 -28.30
CA ALA A 416 -6.30 -10.27 -29.61
C ALA A 416 -6.69 -11.26 -30.72
N HIS A 417 -7.75 -10.95 -31.44
CA HIS A 417 -8.24 -11.61 -32.65
C HIS A 417 -9.06 -12.91 -32.44
N ASN A 418 -10.37 -12.80 -32.57
CA ASN A 418 -11.39 -13.85 -32.58
C ASN A 418 -11.86 -14.43 -31.24
N GLU A 419 -12.13 -13.58 -30.29
CA GLU A 419 -12.77 -13.99 -29.05
C GLU A 419 -14.18 -14.50 -29.26
N GLN A 420 -14.50 -15.60 -28.60
CA GLN A 420 -15.84 -16.15 -28.58
C GLN A 420 -16.33 -16.32 -27.14
N LEU A 421 -17.46 -15.74 -26.87
CA LEU A 421 -18.22 -16.03 -25.65
C LEU A 421 -19.24 -17.11 -25.97
N ILE A 422 -19.23 -18.20 -25.22
CA ILE A 422 -20.07 -19.37 -25.46
C ILE A 422 -21.08 -19.48 -24.34
N PHE A 423 -22.36 -19.41 -24.69
CA PHE A 423 -23.47 -19.59 -23.79
C PHE A 423 -23.89 -21.04 -23.78
N LEU A 424 -23.78 -21.71 -22.62
CA LEU A 424 -24.12 -23.12 -22.44
C LEU A 424 -25.51 -23.26 -21.84
N GLY A 425 -26.29 -24.14 -22.39
CA GLY A 425 -27.61 -24.54 -21.90
C GLY A 425 -27.56 -25.82 -21.07
N TYR A 426 -28.71 -26.49 -21.01
CA TYR A 426 -28.86 -27.77 -20.31
C TYR A 426 -27.87 -28.82 -20.84
N GLY A 427 -27.23 -29.53 -19.88
CA GLY A 427 -26.22 -30.54 -20.19
C GLY A 427 -24.92 -29.94 -20.78
N ASP A 428 -24.63 -28.68 -20.45
CA ASP A 428 -23.43 -27.92 -20.91
C ASP A 428 -23.33 -27.84 -22.45
N MET A 429 -24.45 -27.92 -23.16
CA MET A 429 -24.48 -27.80 -24.60
C MET A 429 -24.55 -26.34 -25.05
N PRO A 430 -23.65 -25.89 -25.95
CA PRO A 430 -23.72 -24.56 -26.52
C PRO A 430 -25.06 -24.30 -27.21
N PHE A 431 -25.67 -23.14 -26.91
CA PHE A 431 -26.90 -22.70 -27.60
C PHE A 431 -26.73 -21.33 -28.28
N ALA A 432 -25.78 -20.52 -27.82
CA ALA A 432 -25.43 -19.28 -28.48
C ALA A 432 -23.92 -19.02 -28.38
N ARG A 433 -23.39 -18.31 -29.35
CA ARG A 433 -22.00 -17.85 -29.40
C ARG A 433 -21.98 -16.38 -29.78
N LEU A 434 -21.17 -15.62 -29.11
CA LEU A 434 -20.87 -14.23 -29.47
C LEU A 434 -19.40 -14.15 -29.86
N ALA A 435 -19.12 -13.92 -31.11
CA ALA A 435 -17.77 -13.69 -31.62
C ALA A 435 -17.50 -12.18 -31.68
N VAL A 436 -16.32 -11.78 -31.26
CA VAL A 436 -15.83 -10.40 -31.36
C VAL A 436 -14.79 -10.35 -32.47
N ASP A 437 -15.08 -9.60 -33.53
CA ASP A 437 -14.14 -9.31 -34.60
C ASP A 437 -13.62 -7.87 -34.41
N HIS A 438 -12.42 -7.77 -33.85
CA HIS A 438 -11.82 -6.47 -33.56
C HIS A 438 -11.34 -5.75 -34.82
N GLU A 439 -10.96 -6.47 -35.88
CA GLU A 439 -10.53 -5.88 -37.13
C GLU A 439 -11.72 -5.28 -37.90
N ALA A 440 -12.80 -6.05 -38.01
CA ALA A 440 -14.04 -5.60 -38.64
C ALA A 440 -14.89 -4.71 -37.73
N ARG A 441 -14.55 -4.62 -36.44
CA ARG A 441 -15.34 -3.92 -35.38
C ARG A 441 -16.79 -4.39 -35.35
N GLN A 442 -16.97 -5.70 -35.29
CA GLN A 442 -18.30 -6.33 -35.30
C GLN A 442 -18.42 -7.41 -34.22
N LEU A 443 -19.59 -7.43 -33.61
CA LEU A 443 -20.05 -8.53 -32.77
C LEU A 443 -20.92 -9.44 -33.63
N VAL A 444 -20.63 -10.73 -33.62
CA VAL A 444 -21.43 -11.73 -34.35
C VAL A 444 -22.06 -12.66 -33.34
N LEU A 445 -23.34 -12.48 -33.09
CA LEU A 445 -24.16 -13.36 -32.24
C LEU A 445 -24.79 -14.46 -33.08
N ASP A 446 -24.49 -15.72 -32.82
CA ASP A 446 -25.04 -16.87 -33.44
C ASP A 446 -25.85 -17.72 -32.43
N ILE A 447 -27.15 -17.70 -32.51
CA ILE A 447 -28.05 -18.50 -31.68
C ILE A 447 -28.46 -19.75 -32.42
N THR A 448 -27.95 -20.91 -31.96
CA THR A 448 -28.09 -22.19 -32.64
C THR A 448 -29.24 -23.07 -32.11
N LYS A 449 -29.76 -22.80 -30.92
CA LYS A 449 -30.83 -23.59 -30.30
C LYS A 449 -31.99 -22.73 -29.80
N ALA A 450 -33.21 -23.10 -30.16
CA ALA A 450 -34.42 -22.39 -29.71
C ALA A 450 -34.82 -22.73 -28.27
N THR A 451 -34.33 -23.87 -27.72
CA THR A 451 -34.64 -24.32 -26.36
C THR A 451 -33.30 -24.54 -25.59
N PRO A 452 -32.71 -23.49 -25.05
CA PRO A 452 -31.49 -23.59 -24.29
C PRO A 452 -31.62 -24.46 -23.03
N HIS A 453 -32.73 -24.28 -22.27
CA HIS A 453 -32.91 -24.96 -20.99
C HIS A 453 -34.37 -25.08 -20.60
N SER A 454 -34.92 -26.28 -20.57
CA SER A 454 -36.37 -26.52 -20.38
C SER A 454 -36.93 -26.08 -19.04
N TYR A 455 -36.09 -26.06 -17.97
CA TYR A 455 -36.51 -25.60 -16.63
C TYR A 455 -36.65 -24.10 -16.49
N PHE A 456 -36.12 -23.32 -17.47
CA PHE A 456 -36.26 -21.86 -17.51
C PHE A 456 -37.31 -21.43 -18.54
N ALA A 457 -38.43 -22.13 -18.65
CA ALA A 457 -39.39 -22.07 -19.75
C ALA A 457 -39.67 -20.65 -20.31
N ASN A 458 -40.35 -19.79 -19.60
CA ASN A 458 -40.66 -18.44 -20.04
C ASN A 458 -39.88 -17.35 -19.29
N THR A 459 -38.83 -17.75 -18.57
CA THR A 459 -37.99 -16.83 -17.82
C THR A 459 -36.73 -16.53 -18.58
N LEU A 460 -36.13 -15.36 -18.31
CA LEU A 460 -34.88 -14.95 -18.89
C LEU A 460 -33.78 -15.92 -18.48
N TYR A 461 -33.13 -16.53 -19.47
CA TYR A 461 -32.04 -17.46 -19.26
C TYR A 461 -30.68 -16.84 -19.56
N ALA A 462 -30.59 -16.04 -20.63
CA ALA A 462 -29.41 -15.26 -20.95
C ALA A 462 -29.78 -13.95 -21.65
N SER A 463 -28.95 -12.95 -21.58
CA SER A 463 -29.11 -11.74 -22.38
C SER A 463 -27.77 -11.13 -22.75
N ILE A 464 -27.79 -10.38 -23.85
CA ILE A 464 -26.68 -9.59 -24.34
C ILE A 464 -27.23 -8.18 -24.60
N THR A 465 -26.60 -7.19 -24.00
CA THR A 465 -26.88 -5.77 -24.26
C THR A 465 -25.60 -5.07 -24.70
N VAL A 466 -25.64 -4.35 -25.81
CA VAL A 466 -24.54 -3.54 -26.31
C VAL A 466 -24.89 -2.08 -26.14
N LEU A 467 -24.00 -1.34 -25.54
CA LEU A 467 -24.17 0.09 -25.25
C LEU A 467 -23.05 0.89 -25.90
N THR A 468 -23.35 2.13 -26.30
CA THR A 468 -22.31 3.07 -26.72
C THR A 468 -21.42 3.45 -25.54
N ALA A 469 -20.36 4.17 -25.81
CA ALA A 469 -19.50 4.79 -24.80
C ALA A 469 -20.29 5.74 -23.85
N SER A 470 -21.38 6.34 -24.29
CA SER A 470 -22.28 7.19 -23.49
C SER A 470 -23.37 6.42 -22.75
N GLY A 471 -23.44 5.09 -22.88
CA GLY A 471 -24.45 4.24 -22.25
C GLY A 471 -25.75 4.12 -23.02
N GLU A 472 -25.85 4.65 -24.26
CA GLU A 472 -27.01 4.46 -25.11
C GLU A 472 -27.10 3.03 -25.63
N LYS A 473 -28.26 2.42 -25.54
CA LYS A 473 -28.46 1.04 -25.96
C LYS A 473 -28.52 0.95 -27.50
N VAL A 474 -27.55 0.27 -28.09
CA VAL A 474 -27.47 0.01 -29.54
C VAL A 474 -28.09 -1.33 -29.90
N PHE A 475 -28.01 -2.33 -29.00
CA PHE A 475 -28.55 -3.65 -29.23
C PHE A 475 -28.93 -4.32 -27.92
N GLU A 476 -29.99 -5.10 -27.92
CA GLU A 476 -30.37 -5.98 -26.82
C GLU A 476 -30.96 -7.29 -27.38
N ARG A 477 -30.48 -8.42 -26.84
CA ARG A 477 -31.03 -9.72 -27.12
C ARG A 477 -31.30 -10.46 -25.82
N LYS A 478 -32.58 -10.74 -25.56
CA LYS A 478 -33.04 -11.58 -24.45
C LYS A 478 -33.31 -12.98 -24.96
N MET A 479 -32.85 -13.98 -24.25
CA MET A 479 -32.97 -15.39 -24.56
C MET A 479 -33.62 -16.13 -23.40
N ASN A 480 -34.86 -16.60 -23.59
CA ASN A 480 -35.56 -17.40 -22.61
C ASN A 480 -35.17 -18.88 -22.74
N GLY A 481 -35.42 -19.68 -21.67
CA GLY A 481 -35.00 -21.07 -21.66
C GLY A 481 -35.61 -21.94 -22.73
N THR A 482 -36.84 -21.64 -23.21
CA THR A 482 -37.55 -22.46 -24.17
C THR A 482 -37.99 -21.75 -25.44
N ASN A 483 -37.72 -20.48 -25.58
CA ASN A 483 -38.16 -19.70 -26.74
C ASN A 483 -37.11 -18.66 -27.16
N CYS A 484 -36.04 -19.13 -27.80
CA CYS A 484 -35.06 -18.28 -28.42
C CYS A 484 -35.22 -18.28 -29.93
N ALA A 485 -35.37 -17.11 -30.53
CA ALA A 485 -35.27 -17.01 -31.99
C ALA A 485 -33.82 -17.33 -32.41
N THR A 486 -33.64 -18.38 -33.17
CA THR A 486 -32.33 -18.80 -33.71
C THR A 486 -31.93 -17.91 -34.89
N GLY A 487 -30.64 -17.82 -35.15
CA GLY A 487 -30.09 -17.08 -36.25
C GLY A 487 -28.84 -16.32 -35.94
N LYS A 488 -28.25 -15.67 -36.95
CA LYS A 488 -27.03 -14.89 -36.87
C LYS A 488 -27.35 -13.43 -36.94
N ILE A 489 -26.82 -12.68 -36.00
CA ILE A 489 -27.00 -11.23 -35.87
C ILE A 489 -25.59 -10.59 -35.84
N VAL A 490 -25.40 -9.53 -36.63
CA VAL A 490 -24.17 -8.76 -36.66
C VAL A 490 -24.44 -7.38 -36.07
N VAL A 491 -23.70 -6.99 -35.10
CA VAL A 491 -23.81 -5.67 -34.42
C VAL A 491 -22.47 -4.95 -34.56
N PRO A 492 -22.40 -3.81 -35.27
CA PRO A 492 -21.17 -3.03 -35.33
C PRO A 492 -20.91 -2.38 -33.96
N PHE A 493 -19.63 -2.17 -33.62
CA PHE A 493 -19.22 -1.43 -32.44
C PHE A 493 -18.12 -0.43 -32.75
N SER A 494 -17.98 0.56 -31.90
CA SER A 494 -16.85 1.49 -31.88
C SER A 494 -16.05 1.33 -30.60
N ASP A 495 -14.85 1.90 -30.55
CA ASP A 495 -14.05 1.88 -29.34
C ASP A 495 -14.87 2.41 -28.15
N HIS A 496 -14.62 1.82 -26.99
CA HIS A 496 -15.28 2.14 -25.73
C HIS A 496 -16.77 1.75 -25.65
N TYR A 497 -17.26 0.94 -26.57
CA TYR A 497 -18.57 0.32 -26.40
C TYR A 497 -18.54 -0.64 -25.23
N HIS A 498 -19.70 -0.92 -24.67
CA HIS A 498 -19.84 -1.78 -23.53
C HIS A 498 -20.75 -2.98 -23.86
N LEU A 499 -20.38 -4.11 -23.31
CA LEU A 499 -21.11 -5.36 -23.46
C LEU A 499 -21.59 -5.82 -22.09
N TYR A 500 -22.89 -5.80 -21.85
CA TYR A 500 -23.49 -6.30 -20.63
C TYR A 500 -24.14 -7.64 -20.89
N LEU A 501 -23.70 -8.66 -20.19
CA LEU A 501 -24.13 -10.04 -20.33
C LEU A 501 -24.81 -10.55 -19.08
N TYR A 502 -25.84 -11.36 -19.25
CA TYR A 502 -26.50 -12.10 -18.19
C TYR A 502 -26.59 -13.56 -18.54
N HIS A 503 -26.35 -14.41 -17.56
CA HIS A 503 -26.64 -15.86 -17.63
C HIS A 503 -27.25 -16.35 -16.31
N ALA A 504 -28.39 -16.99 -16.35
CA ALA A 504 -29.12 -17.43 -15.14
C ALA A 504 -28.34 -18.44 -14.29
N GLU A 505 -27.48 -19.24 -14.94
CA GLU A 505 -26.60 -20.21 -14.27
C GLU A 505 -25.16 -19.77 -14.36
N PRO A 506 -24.60 -19.26 -13.24
CA PRO A 506 -23.16 -18.94 -13.18
C PRO A 506 -22.29 -20.15 -13.58
N GLY A 507 -21.21 -19.91 -14.28
CA GLY A 507 -20.31 -20.95 -14.77
C GLY A 507 -20.68 -21.54 -16.13
N ARG A 508 -21.85 -21.18 -16.71
CA ARG A 508 -22.27 -21.62 -18.05
C ARG A 508 -22.02 -20.57 -19.15
N LEU A 509 -21.44 -19.45 -18.83
CA LEU A 509 -20.83 -18.57 -19.80
C LEU A 509 -19.33 -18.87 -19.85
N LYS A 510 -18.84 -19.28 -21.01
CA LYS A 510 -17.44 -19.63 -21.25
C LYS A 510 -16.82 -18.70 -22.27
N ALA A 511 -15.52 -18.53 -22.22
CA ALA A 511 -14.77 -17.80 -23.21
C ALA A 511 -13.79 -18.74 -23.94
N SER A 512 -13.52 -18.45 -25.19
CA SER A 512 -12.51 -19.13 -25.97
C SER A 512 -11.66 -18.09 -26.72
N PRO A 513 -10.39 -18.10 -26.52
CA PRO A 513 -9.60 -18.91 -25.57
C PRO A 513 -9.86 -18.53 -24.11
N GLY A 514 -9.67 -19.40 -23.18
CA GLY A 514 -10.18 -19.45 -21.79
C GLY A 514 -9.80 -18.33 -20.80
N TYR A 515 -9.44 -17.14 -21.21
CA TYR A 515 -8.97 -16.06 -20.31
C TYR A 515 -10.08 -15.35 -19.50
N LEU A 516 -11.34 -15.47 -19.89
CA LEU A 516 -12.49 -14.96 -19.16
C LEU A 516 -12.99 -15.93 -18.07
N THR A 517 -12.13 -16.75 -17.50
CA THR A 517 -12.52 -17.69 -16.42
C THR A 517 -13.06 -16.98 -15.19
N LEU A 518 -12.63 -15.76 -14.91
CA LEU A 518 -13.16 -14.91 -13.86
C LEU A 518 -14.63 -14.53 -14.05
N VAL A 519 -15.09 -14.60 -15.27
CA VAL A 519 -16.44 -14.22 -15.68
C VAL A 519 -17.45 -15.35 -15.37
N SER A 520 -16.99 -16.58 -15.24
CA SER A 520 -17.85 -17.77 -15.16
C SER A 520 -18.59 -17.96 -13.83
N SER A 521 -18.14 -17.32 -12.77
CA SER A 521 -18.71 -17.50 -11.42
C SER A 521 -19.91 -16.59 -11.09
N THR A 522 -20.22 -15.61 -11.94
CA THR A 522 -21.28 -14.64 -11.73
C THR A 522 -22.36 -14.68 -12.79
N LYS A 523 -23.58 -14.25 -12.44
CA LYS A 523 -24.70 -14.17 -13.38
C LYS A 523 -24.56 -13.02 -14.38
N TYR A 524 -23.88 -11.97 -14.01
CA TYR A 524 -23.77 -10.73 -14.75
C TYR A 524 -22.32 -10.43 -15.09
N GLN A 525 -22.09 -10.00 -16.31
CA GLN A 525 -20.78 -9.66 -16.84
C GLN A 525 -20.85 -8.30 -17.50
N LEU A 526 -19.92 -7.44 -17.20
CA LEU A 526 -19.77 -6.14 -17.84
C LEU A 526 -18.38 -6.06 -18.47
N LEU A 527 -18.35 -5.79 -19.76
CA LEU A 527 -17.14 -5.76 -20.54
C LEU A 527 -17.11 -4.48 -21.38
N ARG A 528 -15.91 -3.93 -21.60
CA ARG A 528 -15.65 -2.84 -22.52
C ARG A 528 -15.02 -3.39 -23.80
N LEU A 529 -15.53 -2.93 -24.93
CA LEU A 529 -15.05 -3.28 -26.27
C LEU A 529 -14.16 -2.16 -26.79
N ASP A 530 -12.95 -2.49 -27.15
CA ASP A 530 -12.02 -1.60 -27.83
C ASP A 530 -11.44 -2.29 -29.04
N SER A 531 -10.82 -1.53 -29.95
CA SER A 531 -10.12 -2.10 -31.11
C SER A 531 -8.98 -3.04 -30.76
N GLU A 532 -8.46 -2.92 -29.54
CA GLU A 532 -7.31 -3.70 -29.05
C GLU A 532 -7.69 -4.86 -28.16
N GLY A 533 -8.94 -4.97 -27.70
CA GLY A 533 -9.35 -6.05 -26.83
C GLY A 533 -10.70 -5.87 -26.13
N LEU A 534 -11.03 -6.88 -25.37
CA LEU A 534 -12.22 -6.96 -24.54
C LEU A 534 -11.81 -6.91 -23.07
N TYR A 535 -12.24 -5.90 -22.35
CA TYR A 535 -11.91 -5.65 -20.96
C TYR A 535 -13.12 -5.92 -20.07
N HIS A 536 -12.94 -6.59 -18.94
CA HIS A 536 -14.07 -6.99 -18.11
C HIS A 536 -13.87 -6.74 -16.61
N PHE A 537 -14.98 -6.77 -15.86
CA PHE A 537 -14.95 -7.01 -14.41
C PHE A 537 -16.16 -7.85 -13.99
N SER A 538 -15.97 -8.64 -12.94
CA SER A 538 -17.01 -9.51 -12.43
C SER A 538 -18.02 -8.75 -11.58
N LEU A 539 -19.30 -9.09 -11.72
CA LEU A 539 -20.39 -8.65 -10.85
C LEU A 539 -20.83 -9.81 -9.97
N ASN A 540 -21.16 -9.51 -8.72
CA ASN A 540 -21.69 -10.50 -7.78
C ASN A 540 -23.13 -10.89 -8.05
N ASN A 541 -23.73 -11.70 -7.15
CA ASN A 541 -25.12 -12.13 -7.24
C ASN A 541 -26.15 -11.00 -7.04
N ASP A 542 -25.73 -9.85 -6.49
CA ASP A 542 -26.54 -8.63 -6.43
C ASP A 542 -25.90 -7.53 -7.30
N PRO A 543 -26.19 -7.51 -8.59
CA PRO A 543 -25.55 -6.58 -9.52
C PRO A 543 -25.90 -5.12 -9.25
N ALA A 544 -27.06 -4.82 -8.70
CA ALA A 544 -27.45 -3.45 -8.39
C ALA A 544 -26.58 -2.86 -7.28
N ALA A 545 -26.37 -3.61 -6.19
CA ALA A 545 -25.49 -3.18 -5.09
C ALA A 545 -24.03 -3.11 -5.54
N ASP A 546 -23.59 -4.03 -6.36
CA ASP A 546 -22.23 -4.06 -6.88
C ASP A 546 -21.94 -2.91 -7.82
N LEU A 547 -22.84 -2.63 -8.76
CA LEU A 547 -22.72 -1.51 -9.69
C LEU A 547 -22.74 -0.17 -8.96
N GLN A 548 -23.59 -0.02 -7.95
CA GLN A 548 -23.62 1.20 -7.12
C GLN A 548 -22.29 1.40 -6.38
N ALA A 549 -21.75 0.36 -5.75
CA ALA A 549 -20.50 0.43 -5.04
C ALA A 549 -19.33 0.76 -5.99
N MET A 550 -19.27 0.11 -7.13
CA MET A 550 -18.24 0.35 -8.15
C MET A 550 -18.35 1.75 -8.74
N PHE A 551 -19.56 2.23 -9.00
CA PHE A 551 -19.81 3.59 -9.48
C PHE A 551 -19.24 4.62 -8.49
N ILE A 552 -19.58 4.49 -7.20
CA ILE A 552 -19.10 5.40 -6.15
C ILE A 552 -17.56 5.38 -6.09
N HIS A 553 -16.95 4.21 -6.06
CA HIS A 553 -15.50 4.09 -6.01
C HIS A 553 -14.80 4.69 -7.22
N ARG A 554 -15.37 4.51 -8.43
CA ARG A 554 -14.80 5.11 -9.63
C ARG A 554 -14.97 6.63 -9.68
N ALA A 555 -16.12 7.12 -9.25
CA ALA A 555 -16.37 8.55 -9.15
C ALA A 555 -15.37 9.20 -8.17
N ASP A 556 -15.15 8.56 -7.02
CA ASP A 556 -14.18 9.04 -6.03
C ASP A 556 -12.74 9.00 -6.57
N ALA A 557 -12.36 7.96 -7.31
CA ALA A 557 -11.04 7.87 -7.96
C ALA A 557 -10.82 8.98 -8.98
N ILE A 558 -11.84 9.31 -9.79
CA ILE A 558 -11.76 10.42 -10.76
C ILE A 558 -11.62 11.76 -10.04
N ARG A 559 -12.36 12.00 -8.95
CA ARG A 559 -12.23 13.22 -8.12
C ARG A 559 -10.83 13.37 -7.55
N ALA A 560 -10.28 12.26 -7.07
CA ALA A 560 -8.95 12.22 -6.49
C ALA A 560 -7.84 12.44 -7.53
N CYS A 561 -8.09 12.10 -8.80
CA CYS A 561 -7.13 12.25 -9.90
C CYS A 561 -7.74 13.01 -11.08
N PRO A 562 -7.62 14.36 -11.12
CA PRO A 562 -8.18 15.18 -12.20
C PRO A 562 -7.66 14.83 -13.60
N SER A 563 -6.50 14.20 -13.73
CA SER A 563 -5.96 13.75 -15.01
C SER A 563 -6.88 12.74 -15.71
N LEU A 564 -7.67 11.96 -14.97
CA LEU A 564 -8.70 11.08 -15.53
C LEU A 564 -9.84 11.83 -16.24
N MET A 565 -9.95 13.14 -16.02
CA MET A 565 -10.92 14.00 -16.69
C MET A 565 -10.44 14.53 -18.03
N ALA A 566 -9.14 14.44 -18.34
CA ALA A 566 -8.54 14.92 -19.58
C ALA A 566 -8.61 13.87 -20.70
N GLN A 567 -8.65 14.30 -21.96
CA GLN A 567 -8.43 13.41 -23.10
C GLN A 567 -6.97 12.88 -23.06
N PRO A 568 -6.72 11.62 -23.40
CA PRO A 568 -7.60 10.59 -24.02
C PRO A 568 -8.43 9.75 -23.04
N TYR A 569 -8.46 10.06 -21.78
CA TYR A 569 -9.06 9.26 -20.71
C TYR A 569 -10.58 9.43 -20.57
N ALA A 570 -11.22 10.08 -21.51
CA ALA A 570 -12.67 10.24 -21.55
C ALA A 570 -13.44 8.90 -21.52
N ALA A 571 -12.85 7.81 -21.98
CA ALA A 571 -13.41 6.47 -21.91
C ALA A 571 -13.71 6.03 -20.46
N CYS A 572 -12.87 6.42 -19.50
CA CYS A 572 -13.09 6.09 -18.10
C CYS A 572 -14.35 6.72 -17.51
N LYS A 573 -14.77 7.86 -18.04
CA LYS A 573 -16.03 8.52 -17.67
C LYS A 573 -17.24 7.78 -18.23
N ASN A 574 -17.10 7.17 -19.40
CA ASN A 574 -18.16 6.42 -20.03
C ASN A 574 -18.53 5.16 -19.25
N ASP A 575 -17.57 4.57 -18.52
CA ASP A 575 -17.85 3.44 -17.61
C ASP A 575 -18.85 3.85 -16.50
N LEU A 576 -18.81 5.10 -16.02
CA LEU A 576 -19.78 5.60 -15.06
C LEU A 576 -21.20 5.66 -15.63
N TRP A 577 -21.34 6.13 -16.87
CA TRP A 577 -22.64 6.15 -17.55
C TRP A 577 -23.20 4.73 -17.76
N LEU A 578 -22.33 3.79 -18.12
CA LEU A 578 -22.71 2.40 -18.24
C LEU A 578 -23.26 1.84 -16.92
N MET A 579 -22.56 2.06 -15.83
CA MET A 579 -23.01 1.61 -14.50
C MET A 579 -24.35 2.24 -14.13
N LEU A 580 -24.50 3.55 -14.34
CA LEU A 580 -25.78 4.25 -14.09
C LEU A 580 -26.94 3.70 -14.92
N SER A 581 -26.68 3.31 -16.18
CA SER A 581 -27.73 2.77 -17.05
C SER A 581 -28.35 1.46 -16.54
N HIS A 582 -27.64 0.76 -15.66
CA HIS A 582 -28.08 -0.51 -15.05
C HIS A 582 -28.47 -0.38 -13.56
N ILE A 583 -28.45 0.82 -13.00
CA ILE A 583 -28.92 1.09 -11.65
C ILE A 583 -30.35 1.64 -11.73
N GLU A 584 -31.27 1.07 -10.94
CA GLU A 584 -32.66 1.46 -10.94
C GLU A 584 -32.93 2.75 -10.16
N GLU A 585 -34.03 3.42 -10.50
CA GLU A 585 -34.54 4.57 -9.72
C GLU A 585 -35.04 4.11 -8.32
N PRO A 586 -34.93 4.93 -7.26
CA PRO A 586 -34.42 6.33 -7.25
C PRO A 586 -32.89 6.42 -7.07
N THR A 587 -32.19 5.30 -6.93
CA THR A 587 -30.75 5.25 -6.65
C THR A 587 -29.95 5.88 -7.77
N ARG A 588 -30.32 5.62 -9.04
CA ARG A 588 -29.67 6.21 -10.20
C ARG A 588 -29.70 7.74 -10.17
N SER A 589 -30.88 8.32 -9.95
CA SER A 589 -31.01 9.77 -9.86
C SER A 589 -30.23 10.39 -8.71
N ALA A 590 -30.11 9.70 -7.60
CA ALA A 590 -29.28 10.13 -6.47
C ALA A 590 -27.79 10.13 -6.84
N LEU A 591 -27.29 9.03 -7.42
CA LEU A 591 -25.90 8.92 -7.85
C LEU A 591 -25.55 9.93 -8.95
N MET A 592 -26.47 10.20 -9.88
CA MET A 592 -26.26 11.22 -10.90
C MET A 592 -26.11 12.60 -10.30
N ARG A 593 -26.97 12.98 -9.35
CA ARG A 593 -26.85 14.27 -8.65
C ARG A 593 -25.53 14.36 -7.86
N ASP A 594 -25.15 13.26 -7.22
CA ASP A 594 -23.96 13.22 -6.37
C ASP A 594 -22.65 13.12 -7.16
N SER A 595 -22.71 13.00 -8.48
CA SER A 595 -21.54 12.76 -9.33
C SER A 595 -21.52 13.59 -10.61
N VAL A 596 -22.23 14.72 -10.62
CA VAL A 596 -22.27 15.64 -11.77
C VAL A 596 -20.86 16.14 -12.16
N ASP A 597 -19.96 16.26 -11.17
CA ASP A 597 -18.58 16.69 -11.33
C ASP A 597 -17.72 15.71 -12.13
N VAL A 598 -18.06 14.43 -12.11
CA VAL A 598 -17.27 13.36 -12.74
C VAL A 598 -17.95 12.72 -13.95
N LEU A 599 -19.24 12.93 -14.11
CA LEU A 599 -19.95 12.45 -15.30
C LEU A 599 -19.62 13.32 -16.52
N PRO A 600 -19.43 12.73 -17.71
CA PRO A 600 -19.25 13.51 -18.93
C PRO A 600 -20.48 14.39 -19.16
N THR A 601 -20.28 15.68 -19.34
CA THR A 601 -21.33 16.56 -19.86
C THR A 601 -21.48 16.30 -21.34
N ASP A 602 -22.72 16.23 -21.83
CA ASP A 602 -23.00 16.24 -23.27
C ASP A 602 -22.24 17.39 -23.95
N ASN A 603 -21.66 17.12 -25.12
CA ASN A 603 -20.87 18.06 -25.89
C ASN A 603 -21.77 19.21 -26.44
N SER A 604 -22.22 20.07 -25.55
CA SER A 604 -22.71 21.38 -25.95
C SER A 604 -21.67 22.43 -25.58
N GLU A 605 -21.27 23.21 -26.56
CA GLU A 605 -20.32 24.33 -26.45
C GLU A 605 -20.52 25.15 -25.17
N PRO A 606 -19.46 25.65 -24.50
CA PRO A 606 -19.59 26.44 -23.28
C PRO A 606 -20.25 27.77 -23.64
N GLY A 607 -21.53 27.86 -23.33
CA GLY A 607 -22.25 29.12 -23.35
C GLY A 607 -21.80 30.02 -22.20
N GLU A 608 -21.35 31.20 -22.50
CA GLU A 608 -21.10 32.29 -21.54
C GLU A 608 -22.33 32.51 -20.65
N GLY A 609 -22.18 32.39 -19.32
CA GLY A 609 -23.20 32.80 -18.38
C GLY A 609 -23.03 32.23 -16.98
N ILE A 610 -22.51 33.03 -16.05
CA ILE A 610 -22.42 32.77 -14.64
C ILE A 610 -23.82 32.53 -14.05
N GLY A 611 -24.00 31.42 -13.36
CA GLY A 611 -25.24 30.86 -12.95
C GLY A 611 -26.11 31.66 -11.99
N LYS A 612 -27.38 31.55 -12.18
CA LYS A 612 -28.45 32.31 -11.48
C LYS A 612 -28.88 31.66 -10.15
N GLY A 613 -28.25 30.58 -9.71
CA GLY A 613 -28.51 29.89 -8.44
C GLY A 613 -27.36 28.98 -8.02
N VAL A 614 -27.18 28.79 -6.74
CA VAL A 614 -26.19 27.87 -6.16
C VAL A 614 -26.90 27.05 -5.08
N THR A 615 -26.78 25.72 -5.16
CA THR A 615 -27.23 24.80 -4.11
C THR A 615 -26.04 24.16 -3.44
N LEU A 616 -25.99 24.26 -2.12
CA LEU A 616 -24.98 23.66 -1.26
C LEU A 616 -25.61 22.55 -0.42
N GLN A 617 -25.00 21.36 -0.42
CA GLN A 617 -25.40 20.27 0.45
C GLN A 617 -24.30 20.00 1.47
N LEU A 618 -24.62 20.13 2.74
CA LEU A 618 -23.76 19.81 3.84
C LEU A 618 -24.12 18.42 4.35
N ARG A 619 -23.15 17.51 4.30
CA ARG A 619 -23.34 16.09 4.63
C ARG A 619 -22.55 15.69 5.85
N GLY A 620 -23.10 14.76 6.60
CA GLY A 620 -22.50 14.17 7.79
C GLY A 620 -22.04 12.73 7.57
N GLN A 621 -21.99 11.98 8.66
CA GLN A 621 -21.61 10.55 8.61
C GLN A 621 -22.54 9.76 7.67
N GLY A 622 -21.93 8.89 6.87
CA GLY A 622 -22.64 8.08 5.86
C GLY A 622 -23.17 8.93 4.70
N ASP A 623 -22.57 10.10 4.47
CA ASP A 623 -22.90 11.05 3.39
C ASP A 623 -24.38 11.51 3.41
N ARG A 624 -25.00 11.48 4.59
CA ARG A 624 -26.36 11.97 4.77
C ARG A 624 -26.35 13.49 4.83
N THR A 625 -27.15 14.12 3.96
CA THR A 625 -27.35 15.56 4.01
C THR A 625 -28.04 15.93 5.33
N PHE A 626 -27.44 16.83 6.13
CA PHE A 626 -28.04 17.40 7.34
C PHE A 626 -28.47 18.85 7.16
N CYS A 627 -27.90 19.53 6.15
CA CYS A 627 -28.29 20.88 5.79
C CYS A 627 -28.18 21.09 4.27
N GLN A 628 -29.15 21.78 3.71
CA GLN A 628 -29.17 22.18 2.33
C GLN A 628 -29.32 23.70 2.25
N LEU A 629 -28.49 24.34 1.44
CA LEU A 629 -28.49 25.77 1.20
C LEU A 629 -28.82 26.01 -0.26
N ALA A 630 -29.80 26.82 -0.55
CA ALA A 630 -30.16 27.21 -1.88
C ALA A 630 -30.13 28.73 -2.03
N TYR A 631 -29.27 29.26 -2.90
CA TYR A 631 -29.21 30.66 -3.21
C TYR A 631 -29.92 30.93 -4.54
N ASP A 632 -30.97 31.77 -4.51
CA ASP A 632 -31.67 32.25 -5.66
C ASP A 632 -31.27 33.73 -5.94
N ASN A 633 -30.50 33.93 -6.98
CA ASN A 633 -30.01 35.25 -7.38
C ASN A 633 -31.16 36.19 -7.86
N ARG A 634 -32.27 35.65 -8.42
CA ARG A 634 -33.38 36.45 -8.89
C ARG A 634 -34.18 37.03 -7.71
N GLN A 635 -34.27 36.27 -6.65
CA GLN A 635 -34.97 36.66 -5.40
C GLN A 635 -34.04 37.29 -4.39
N GLN A 636 -32.72 37.21 -4.62
CA GLN A 636 -31.67 37.64 -3.69
C GLN A 636 -31.89 37.04 -2.31
N ARG A 637 -32.16 35.76 -2.27
CA ARG A 637 -32.46 34.98 -1.05
C ARG A 637 -31.68 33.71 -1.01
N MET A 638 -31.28 33.39 0.20
CA MET A 638 -30.70 32.07 0.54
C MET A 638 -31.68 31.34 1.45
N THR A 639 -32.10 30.17 1.06
CA THR A 639 -32.89 29.25 1.89
C THR A 639 -31.96 28.27 2.54
N ILE A 640 -32.08 28.05 3.82
CA ILE A 640 -31.28 27.12 4.63
C ILE A 640 -32.25 26.08 5.20
N GLU A 641 -32.18 24.85 4.71
CA GLU A 641 -32.99 23.73 5.19
C GLU A 641 -32.15 22.83 6.07
N THR A 642 -32.44 22.76 7.35
CA THR A 642 -31.87 21.75 8.26
C THR A 642 -32.74 20.51 8.20
N LEU A 643 -32.14 19.37 7.95
CA LEU A 643 -32.83 18.07 7.97
C LEU A 643 -32.79 17.45 9.36
N ALA A 644 -33.86 16.74 9.72
CA ALA A 644 -33.91 16.07 11.02
C ALA A 644 -32.83 14.98 11.12
N GLY A 645 -32.10 14.98 12.24
CA GLY A 645 -31.08 13.98 12.52
C GLY A 645 -29.84 14.54 13.18
N GLN A 646 -28.86 13.67 13.31
CA GLN A 646 -27.55 13.97 13.88
C GLN A 646 -26.52 14.01 12.74
N PRO A 647 -25.76 15.10 12.58
CA PRO A 647 -24.79 15.23 11.49
C PRO A 647 -23.68 14.18 11.56
N HIS A 648 -23.03 14.02 12.72
CA HIS A 648 -21.92 13.11 12.87
C HIS A 648 -21.72 12.67 14.33
N PRO A 649 -22.03 11.41 14.72
CA PRO A 649 -22.08 10.95 16.11
C PRO A 649 -20.73 10.98 16.85
N TYR A 650 -19.62 11.20 16.14
CA TYR A 650 -18.28 11.20 16.72
C TYR A 650 -17.65 12.60 16.82
N TYR A 651 -18.36 13.64 16.34
CA TYR A 651 -17.88 15.03 16.42
C TYR A 651 -18.58 15.77 17.55
N THR A 652 -17.88 15.94 18.67
CA THR A 652 -18.38 16.66 19.85
C THR A 652 -18.22 18.18 19.76
N ALA A 653 -17.45 18.67 18.79
CA ALA A 653 -17.20 20.09 18.54
C ALA A 653 -17.97 20.56 17.29
N THR A 654 -17.72 21.80 16.90
CA THR A 654 -18.28 22.40 15.69
C THR A 654 -17.96 21.55 14.46
N TYR A 655 -19.00 21.03 13.84
CA TYR A 655 -18.89 20.23 12.62
C TYR A 655 -19.07 21.08 11.35
N SER A 656 -19.99 22.07 11.40
CA SER A 656 -20.17 23.03 10.31
C SER A 656 -20.74 24.34 10.83
N THR A 657 -20.35 25.45 10.21
CA THR A 657 -20.89 26.79 10.51
C THR A 657 -21.17 27.53 9.22
N LEU A 658 -22.34 28.11 9.11
CA LEU A 658 -22.72 29.05 8.05
C LEU A 658 -22.90 30.44 8.66
N THR A 659 -22.21 31.42 8.08
CA THR A 659 -22.32 32.81 8.52
C THR A 659 -22.56 33.71 7.32
N VAL A 660 -23.48 34.66 7.45
CA VAL A 660 -23.69 35.70 6.45
C VAL A 660 -23.37 37.05 7.10
N LYS A 661 -22.53 37.81 6.42
CA LYS A 661 -22.03 39.10 6.88
C LYS A 661 -22.34 40.22 5.90
N GLU A 662 -22.61 41.41 6.42
CA GLU A 662 -22.59 42.64 5.63
C GLU A 662 -21.17 42.98 5.12
N GLU A 663 -21.08 43.87 4.18
CA GLU A 663 -19.77 44.39 3.69
C GLU A 663 -18.96 45.06 4.84
N SER A 664 -19.66 45.59 5.86
CA SER A 664 -19.05 46.10 7.11
C SER A 664 -18.41 45.04 7.99
N GLY A 665 -18.69 43.73 7.73
CA GLY A 665 -18.28 42.59 8.57
C GLY A 665 -19.30 42.26 9.67
N GLU A 666 -20.42 43.00 9.79
CA GLU A 666 -21.48 42.70 10.74
C GLU A 666 -22.19 41.39 10.40
N VAL A 667 -22.35 40.47 11.36
CA VAL A 667 -23.00 39.18 11.18
C VAL A 667 -24.52 39.36 11.19
N ILE A 668 -25.19 39.12 10.09
CA ILE A 668 -26.63 39.19 9.96
C ILE A 668 -27.33 37.83 10.10
N TYR A 669 -26.61 36.75 9.91
CA TYR A 669 -27.10 35.39 10.11
C TYR A 669 -25.94 34.46 10.50
N SER A 670 -26.17 33.56 11.44
CA SER A 670 -25.20 32.50 11.75
C SER A 670 -25.94 31.25 12.18
N ARG A 671 -25.52 30.14 11.63
CA ARG A 671 -25.98 28.80 11.96
C ARG A 671 -24.81 27.89 12.27
N HIS A 672 -24.91 27.22 13.41
CA HIS A 672 -23.85 26.34 13.91
C HIS A 672 -24.38 24.91 14.05
N TYR A 673 -23.59 23.92 13.61
CA TYR A 673 -23.91 22.51 13.70
C TYR A 673 -22.80 21.76 14.43
N ASP A 674 -23.13 21.19 15.60
CA ASP A 674 -22.30 20.20 16.25
C ASP A 674 -22.61 18.81 15.67
N GLY A 675 -21.62 17.96 15.54
CA GLY A 675 -21.84 16.64 14.97
C GLY A 675 -22.83 15.79 15.79
N ILE A 676 -22.71 15.81 17.12
CA ILE A 676 -23.48 14.95 18.03
C ILE A 676 -24.90 15.45 18.34
N THR A 677 -25.22 16.68 17.99
CA THR A 677 -26.54 17.24 18.30
C THR A 677 -27.60 16.72 17.36
N HIS A 678 -28.74 16.30 17.91
CA HIS A 678 -29.94 15.95 17.13
C HIS A 678 -30.72 17.21 16.77
N TYR A 679 -30.75 17.56 15.51
CA TYR A 679 -31.51 18.70 14.99
C TYR A 679 -32.89 18.24 14.55
N SER A 680 -33.87 19.14 14.74
CA SER A 680 -35.20 19.02 14.12
C SER A 680 -35.18 19.63 12.74
N ALA A 681 -36.01 19.13 11.81
CA ALA A 681 -36.17 19.77 10.53
C ALA A 681 -36.69 21.19 10.68
N ASP A 682 -36.00 22.16 10.11
CA ASP A 682 -36.41 23.56 10.07
C ASP A 682 -35.94 24.23 8.77
N SER A 683 -36.41 25.42 8.48
CA SER A 683 -36.05 26.18 7.30
C SER A 683 -35.97 27.67 7.64
N ASP A 684 -34.85 28.28 7.33
CA ASP A 684 -34.60 29.69 7.46
C ASP A 684 -34.48 30.33 6.06
N THR A 685 -34.78 31.62 5.97
CA THR A 685 -34.56 32.40 4.76
C THR A 685 -33.79 33.66 5.07
N VAL A 686 -32.69 33.92 4.40
CA VAL A 686 -31.87 35.12 4.54
C VAL A 686 -31.91 35.92 3.26
N VAL A 687 -32.19 37.20 3.36
CA VAL A 687 -32.14 38.15 2.22
C VAL A 687 -30.68 38.58 2.06
N LEU A 688 -30.14 38.42 0.84
CA LEU A 688 -28.79 38.77 0.49
C LEU A 688 -28.76 39.99 -0.41
N GLN A 689 -27.81 40.90 -0.20
CA GLN A 689 -27.56 42.06 -1.05
C GLN A 689 -26.18 42.02 -1.63
N ALA A 690 -25.95 42.61 -2.78
CA ALA A 690 -24.64 42.74 -3.40
C ALA A 690 -23.66 43.41 -2.41
N GLY A 691 -22.48 42.86 -2.23
CA GLY A 691 -21.48 43.29 -1.28
C GLY A 691 -21.43 42.43 0.01
N MET A 692 -22.50 41.66 0.32
CA MET A 692 -22.49 40.73 1.46
C MET A 692 -21.58 39.56 1.22
N TYR A 693 -21.19 38.91 2.33
CA TYR A 693 -20.35 37.71 2.33
C TYR A 693 -21.06 36.53 2.92
N ILE A 694 -20.89 35.37 2.32
CA ILE A 694 -21.29 34.05 2.85
C ILE A 694 -20.03 33.32 3.23
N GLU A 695 -19.88 32.96 4.49
CA GLU A 695 -18.78 32.15 5.00
C GLU A 695 -19.31 30.79 5.42
N LEU A 696 -18.67 29.73 4.95
CA LEU A 696 -19.00 28.36 5.27
C LEU A 696 -17.77 27.64 5.80
N PHE A 697 -17.88 27.10 6.99
CA PHE A 697 -16.95 26.14 7.55
C PHE A 697 -17.59 24.75 7.53
N HIS A 698 -16.83 23.73 7.17
CA HIS A 698 -17.21 22.33 7.35
C HIS A 698 -15.96 21.51 7.63
N ASP A 699 -15.99 20.75 8.74
CA ASP A 699 -14.79 20.03 9.18
C ASP A 699 -14.33 18.94 8.23
N GLU A 700 -15.27 18.34 7.49
CA GLU A 700 -15.00 17.36 6.42
C GLU A 700 -15.45 17.93 5.06
N PRO A 701 -14.68 18.85 4.44
CA PRO A 701 -15.11 19.58 3.22
C PRO A 701 -15.40 18.66 2.02
N TYR A 702 -14.79 17.49 1.97
CA TYR A 702 -15.07 16.47 0.95
C TYR A 702 -16.50 15.91 1.04
N ARG A 703 -17.21 16.12 2.15
CA ARG A 703 -18.64 15.81 2.31
C ARG A 703 -19.56 16.95 1.89
N CYS A 704 -19.02 18.08 1.45
CA CYS A 704 -19.82 19.20 0.98
C CYS A 704 -19.82 19.24 -0.54
N ASN A 705 -21.01 19.48 -1.12
CA ASN A 705 -21.16 19.74 -2.53
C ASN A 705 -21.81 21.09 -2.75
N ALA A 706 -21.24 21.88 -3.67
CA ALA A 706 -21.86 23.09 -4.20
C ALA A 706 -22.17 22.85 -5.69
N ILE A 707 -23.41 23.02 -6.07
CA ILE A 707 -23.86 22.87 -7.46
C ILE A 707 -24.28 24.24 -7.95
N ASN A 708 -23.66 24.68 -9.03
CA ASN A 708 -24.15 25.84 -9.78
C ASN A 708 -25.34 25.40 -10.62
N GLU A 709 -26.54 25.84 -10.27
CA GLU A 709 -27.79 25.40 -10.89
C GLU A 709 -27.93 25.83 -12.37
N THR A 710 -27.09 26.76 -12.84
CA THR A 710 -27.12 27.20 -14.25
C THR A 710 -26.19 26.38 -15.11
N THR A 711 -25.02 26.01 -14.59
CA THR A 711 -24.00 25.23 -15.34
C THR A 711 -24.03 23.76 -15.00
N GLY A 712 -24.73 23.37 -13.93
CA GLY A 712 -24.66 22.02 -13.39
C GLY A 712 -23.27 21.63 -12.87
N GLN A 713 -22.33 22.56 -12.79
CA GLN A 713 -20.97 22.29 -12.33
C GLN A 713 -20.89 22.24 -10.81
N ASN A 714 -20.20 21.24 -10.29
CA ASN A 714 -19.83 21.20 -8.89
C ASN A 714 -18.66 22.15 -8.61
N VAL A 715 -18.77 22.84 -7.50
CA VAL A 715 -17.70 23.66 -6.94
C VAL A 715 -17.05 22.85 -5.81
N THR A 716 -15.77 22.59 -5.92
CA THR A 716 -15.02 21.94 -4.84
C THR A 716 -14.91 22.89 -3.67
N LEU A 717 -15.39 22.45 -2.51
CA LEU A 717 -15.34 23.24 -1.29
C LEU A 717 -14.09 22.94 -0.50
N LYS A 718 -13.54 23.98 0.11
CA LYS A 718 -12.47 23.91 1.10
C LYS A 718 -13.06 23.80 2.51
N LYS A 719 -12.23 23.56 3.52
CA LYS A 719 -12.66 23.58 4.92
C LYS A 719 -13.29 24.92 5.30
N HIS A 720 -12.76 26.01 4.81
CA HIS A 720 -13.30 27.36 4.91
C HIS A 720 -13.54 27.90 3.51
N ASN A 721 -14.76 28.34 3.25
CA ASN A 721 -15.17 28.92 1.99
C ASN A 721 -15.77 30.29 2.23
N ARG A 722 -15.48 31.24 1.37
CA ARG A 722 -16.06 32.58 1.41
C ARG A 722 -16.48 33.00 0.02
N TRP A 723 -17.68 33.50 -0.10
CA TRP A 723 -18.24 34.04 -1.33
C TRP A 723 -18.73 35.46 -1.10
N ARG A 724 -18.50 36.28 -2.08
CA ARG A 724 -19.10 37.61 -2.13
C ARG A 724 -20.38 37.53 -2.95
N VAL A 725 -21.45 38.12 -2.46
CA VAL A 725 -22.68 38.28 -3.18
C VAL A 725 -22.50 39.42 -4.22
N VAL A 726 -22.65 39.10 -5.48
CA VAL A 726 -22.56 40.06 -6.58
C VAL A 726 -23.92 40.15 -7.31
N SER A 727 -24.10 41.17 -8.20
CA SER A 727 -25.37 41.36 -8.91
C SER A 727 -25.80 40.12 -9.72
N ASP A 728 -24.85 39.29 -10.16
CA ASP A 728 -25.08 38.17 -11.07
C ASP A 728 -24.91 36.79 -10.39
N GLY A 729 -24.71 36.73 -9.07
CA GLY A 729 -24.59 35.46 -8.34
C GLY A 729 -23.63 35.53 -7.14
N LEU A 730 -22.91 34.44 -6.91
CA LEU A 730 -21.87 34.33 -5.89
C LEU A 730 -20.50 34.28 -6.57
N GLU A 731 -19.60 35.15 -6.15
CA GLU A 731 -18.21 35.15 -6.55
C GLU A 731 -17.33 34.57 -5.44
N VAL A 732 -16.42 33.69 -5.77
CA VAL A 732 -15.46 33.16 -4.78
C VAL A 732 -14.57 34.31 -4.33
N ASP A 733 -14.71 34.72 -3.08
CA ASP A 733 -13.84 35.69 -2.45
C ASP A 733 -12.62 34.96 -1.90
N SER A 734 -11.59 34.80 -2.72
CA SER A 734 -10.28 34.40 -2.23
C SER A 734 -9.64 35.65 -1.67
N PRO A 735 -9.37 35.75 -0.37
CA PRO A 735 -8.63 36.88 0.14
C PRO A 735 -7.24 36.84 -0.50
N GLU A 736 -6.99 37.70 -1.48
CA GLU A 736 -5.65 38.17 -1.76
C GLU A 736 -5.08 38.74 -0.47
N GLN A 737 -3.87 38.34 -0.12
CA GLN A 737 -3.13 38.81 1.03
C GLN A 737 -3.15 40.32 1.11
N THR A 738 -4.11 40.88 1.84
CA THR A 738 -3.95 42.17 2.50
C THR A 738 -3.76 41.88 3.96
N GLU A 739 -2.52 42.08 4.41
CA GLU A 739 -2.18 42.15 5.81
C GLU A 739 -3.07 43.18 6.50
N GLU A 740 -4.16 42.75 7.13
CA GLU A 740 -4.74 43.52 8.24
C GLU A 740 -4.62 42.68 9.50
N LYS A 741 -3.71 43.23 10.36
CA LYS A 741 -3.55 42.85 11.75
C LYS A 741 -4.91 42.91 12.47
N ASN A 742 -5.52 41.74 12.69
CA ASN A 742 -6.42 41.61 13.82
C ASN A 742 -5.67 40.86 14.94
N THR A 743 -5.09 41.69 15.82
CA THR A 743 -4.55 41.31 17.12
C THR A 743 -5.69 40.95 18.02
N SER A 744 -6.02 39.70 18.17
CA SER A 744 -6.64 39.15 19.37
C SER A 744 -6.30 37.68 19.53
N ASP A 745 -5.50 37.38 20.52
CA ASP A 745 -5.29 36.08 21.17
C ASP A 745 -4.60 34.94 20.42
N ALA A 746 -3.73 35.21 19.48
CA ALA A 746 -2.75 34.23 19.05
C ALA A 746 -1.59 34.22 20.05
N ALA A 747 -1.55 33.23 20.96
CA ALA A 747 -0.37 33.02 21.80
C ALA A 747 0.80 32.63 20.90
N ALA A 748 1.78 33.51 20.75
CA ALA A 748 3.05 33.22 20.14
C ALA A 748 4.02 32.77 21.23
N LEU A 749 4.67 31.62 21.03
CA LEU A 749 5.72 31.14 21.92
C LEU A 749 7.07 31.43 21.26
N TYR A 750 7.86 32.28 21.90
CA TYR A 750 9.17 32.69 21.37
C TYR A 750 10.27 31.80 21.93
N GLY A 751 11.15 31.30 21.05
CA GLY A 751 12.30 30.48 21.41
C GLY A 751 12.65 29.47 20.34
N ASP A 752 13.85 28.90 20.45
CA ASP A 752 14.36 27.94 19.48
C ASP A 752 13.99 26.48 19.82
N LYS A 753 13.61 26.21 21.09
CA LYS A 753 13.31 24.86 21.58
C LYS A 753 12.08 24.80 22.44
N PHE A 754 11.27 23.78 22.20
CA PHE A 754 10.08 23.48 23.00
C PHE A 754 10.00 22.00 23.30
N SER A 755 9.51 21.65 24.48
CA SER A 755 9.17 20.29 24.88
C SER A 755 7.66 20.21 25.08
N TRP A 756 6.98 19.25 24.46
CA TRP A 756 5.55 19.06 24.61
C TRP A 756 5.30 17.70 25.22
N GLN A 757 4.60 17.65 26.32
CA GLN A 757 4.28 16.41 27.02
C GLN A 757 2.81 16.05 26.82
N LEU A 758 2.56 14.77 26.54
CA LEU A 758 1.23 14.16 26.53
C LEU A 758 1.12 13.24 27.74
N ILE A 759 0.14 13.52 28.58
CA ILE A 759 -0.03 12.92 29.90
C ILE A 759 -1.32 12.10 29.87
N GLY A 760 -1.28 10.88 30.39
CA GLY A 760 -2.43 10.00 30.46
C GLY A 760 -3.03 9.90 31.86
N LYS A 761 -3.76 8.80 32.10
CA LYS A 761 -4.36 8.50 33.39
C LYS A 761 -3.30 8.47 34.49
N GLU A 762 -3.64 8.97 35.69
CA GLU A 762 -2.75 9.03 36.88
C GLU A 762 -1.53 9.93 36.69
N GLU A 763 -1.64 10.96 35.84
CA GLU A 763 -0.58 11.94 35.57
C GLU A 763 0.72 11.35 34.98
N ASN A 764 0.65 10.15 34.43
CA ASN A 764 1.80 9.50 33.79
C ASN A 764 1.98 10.00 32.35
N GLY A 765 3.13 10.61 32.04
CA GLY A 765 3.48 10.96 30.68
C GLY A 765 3.62 9.71 29.81
N PHE A 766 2.85 9.62 28.72
CA PHE A 766 2.91 8.49 27.79
C PHE A 766 3.68 8.82 26.50
N ALA A 767 3.81 10.09 26.18
CA ALA A 767 4.64 10.54 25.06
C ALA A 767 5.17 11.95 25.30
N SER A 768 6.27 12.28 24.65
CA SER A 768 6.82 13.64 24.58
C SER A 768 7.23 13.97 23.15
N MET A 769 7.17 15.26 22.83
CA MET A 769 7.65 15.84 21.59
C MET A 769 8.70 16.89 21.92
N GLU A 770 9.81 16.86 21.20
CA GLU A 770 10.80 17.94 21.25
C GLU A 770 10.77 18.65 19.88
N ILE A 771 10.64 19.97 19.91
CA ILE A 771 10.62 20.83 18.73
C ILE A 771 11.85 21.70 18.81
N ASP A 772 12.81 21.53 17.92
CA ASP A 772 14.01 22.35 17.79
C ASP A 772 13.97 23.11 16.45
N ILE A 773 13.55 24.35 16.51
CA ILE A 773 13.39 25.21 15.34
C ILE A 773 14.74 25.51 14.68
N ARG A 774 15.78 25.70 15.50
CA ARG A 774 17.11 26.01 14.99
C ARG A 774 17.78 24.80 14.33
N ALA A 775 17.58 23.61 14.88
CA ALA A 775 18.06 22.37 14.29
C ALA A 775 17.12 21.84 13.20
N GLN A 776 15.97 22.49 12.98
CA GLN A 776 14.93 22.09 12.06
C GLN A 776 14.49 20.63 12.31
N GLN A 777 14.25 20.28 13.57
CA GLN A 777 14.02 18.90 13.98
C GLN A 777 12.83 18.78 14.93
N PHE A 778 12.03 17.76 14.67
CA PHE A 778 10.98 17.27 15.58
C PHE A 778 11.34 15.86 16.03
N ILE A 779 11.22 15.60 17.33
CA ILE A 779 11.46 14.29 17.92
C ILE A 779 10.20 13.90 18.70
N PHE A 780 9.62 12.76 18.37
CA PHE A 780 8.50 12.16 19.09
C PHE A 780 9.01 10.94 19.86
N THR A 781 8.77 10.88 21.17
CA THR A 781 9.14 9.73 21.99
C THR A 781 7.90 9.18 22.67
N ALA A 782 7.58 7.92 22.41
CA ALA A 782 6.55 7.16 23.11
C ALA A 782 7.17 6.35 24.25
N TYR A 783 6.51 6.29 25.39
CA TYR A 783 6.94 5.50 26.54
C TYR A 783 6.16 4.18 26.63
N PRO A 784 6.76 3.09 27.18
CA PRO A 784 6.15 1.75 27.18
C PRO A 784 5.06 1.61 28.26
N ILE A 785 4.01 2.39 28.16
CA ILE A 785 2.85 2.41 29.09
C ILE A 785 1.52 2.36 28.35
N VAL A 786 0.43 2.10 29.06
CA VAL A 786 -0.94 2.27 28.58
C VAL A 786 -1.36 3.70 28.90
N PRO A 787 -1.65 4.56 27.91
CA PRO A 787 -1.97 5.97 28.14
C PRO A 787 -3.22 6.18 29.01
N HIS A 788 -4.31 5.49 28.68
CA HIS A 788 -5.56 5.60 29.41
C HIS A 788 -6.46 4.38 29.19
N SER A 789 -6.60 3.53 30.18
CA SER A 789 -7.29 2.23 30.07
C SER A 789 -8.76 2.30 29.61
N ASP A 790 -9.42 3.43 29.86
CA ASP A 790 -10.85 3.61 29.58
C ASP A 790 -11.13 4.18 28.18
N PHE A 791 -10.09 4.59 27.45
CA PHE A 791 -10.20 5.09 26.07
C PHE A 791 -9.79 4.01 25.05
N ALA A 792 -10.75 3.28 24.55
CA ALA A 792 -10.52 2.26 23.51
C ALA A 792 -10.30 2.86 22.09
N THR A 793 -10.61 4.15 21.92
CA THR A 793 -10.46 4.91 20.68
C THR A 793 -9.18 5.74 20.66
N GLU A 794 -9.00 6.59 19.65
CA GLU A 794 -7.90 7.56 19.60
C GLU A 794 -7.93 8.47 20.84
N TYR A 795 -6.84 8.46 21.58
CA TYR A 795 -6.67 9.24 22.80
C TYR A 795 -5.80 10.47 22.56
N ALA A 796 -4.80 10.32 21.69
CA ALA A 796 -3.99 11.44 21.23
C ALA A 796 -3.55 11.21 19.79
N ALA A 797 -3.36 12.28 19.04
CA ALA A 797 -2.77 12.27 17.72
C ALA A 797 -1.86 13.48 17.51
N VAL A 798 -0.79 13.27 16.77
CA VAL A 798 0.13 14.31 16.34
C VAL A 798 0.27 14.24 14.85
N THR A 799 0.05 15.36 14.16
CA THR A 799 0.23 15.44 12.70
C THR A 799 1.03 16.68 12.36
N ILE A 800 2.04 16.52 11.52
CA ILE A 800 2.84 17.65 11.00
C ILE A 800 2.57 17.77 9.51
N TYR A 801 2.28 18.98 9.08
CA TYR A 801 2.07 19.32 7.68
C TYR A 801 3.17 20.27 7.21
N ASN A 802 3.65 20.06 6.01
CA ASN A 802 4.55 21.00 5.34
C ASN A 802 3.79 22.24 4.82
N THR A 803 4.52 23.17 4.21
CA THR A 803 3.97 24.43 3.65
C THR A 803 2.91 24.21 2.56
N ARG A 804 2.82 23.01 1.99
CA ARG A 804 1.83 22.61 0.98
C ARG A 804 0.61 21.92 1.58
N GLY A 805 0.56 21.75 2.91
CA GLY A 805 -0.49 21.02 3.60
C GLY A 805 -0.36 19.50 3.52
N THR A 806 0.78 18.98 3.07
CA THR A 806 1.06 17.53 3.04
C THR A 806 1.50 17.05 4.41
N VAL A 807 0.99 15.90 4.84
CA VAL A 807 1.42 15.26 6.09
C VAL A 807 2.84 14.74 5.93
N VAL A 808 3.76 15.24 6.74
CA VAL A 808 5.15 14.78 6.81
C VAL A 808 5.41 13.87 8.00
N TYR A 809 4.55 13.96 9.03
CA TYR A 809 4.57 13.06 10.18
C TYR A 809 3.17 12.88 10.74
N ARG A 810 2.82 11.66 11.13
CA ARG A 810 1.58 11.40 11.84
C ARG A 810 1.75 10.25 12.83
N GLN A 811 1.27 10.47 14.04
CA GLN A 811 1.19 9.46 15.09
C GLN A 811 -0.20 9.49 15.72
N SER A 812 -0.89 8.35 15.74
CA SER A 812 -2.17 8.17 16.42
C SER A 812 -2.02 7.17 17.55
N ILE A 813 -2.52 7.51 18.72
CA ILE A 813 -2.38 6.74 19.96
C ILE A 813 -3.75 6.40 20.51
N LYS A 814 -4.03 5.12 20.70
CA LYS A 814 -5.21 4.63 21.39
C LYS A 814 -4.93 4.56 22.90
N GLY A 815 -5.85 5.04 23.72
CA GLY A 815 -5.64 5.10 25.16
C GLY A 815 -5.44 3.73 25.81
N SER A 816 -6.23 2.74 25.43
CA SER A 816 -6.23 1.40 26.04
C SER A 816 -5.15 0.44 25.51
N VAL A 817 -4.34 0.88 24.55
CA VAL A 817 -3.29 0.05 23.96
C VAL A 817 -1.94 0.39 24.59
N GLN A 818 -1.21 -0.63 25.03
CA GLN A 818 0.15 -0.43 25.52
C GLN A 818 1.05 0.02 24.39
N LEU A 819 1.74 1.14 24.57
CA LEU A 819 2.73 1.64 23.65
C LEU A 819 4.03 0.83 23.76
N GLY A 820 4.71 0.59 22.65
CA GLY A 820 6.12 0.20 22.64
C GLY A 820 6.98 1.44 22.89
N GLY A 821 8.06 1.33 23.66
CA GLY A 821 8.99 2.44 23.78
C GLY A 821 9.74 2.66 22.46
N TYR A 822 9.56 3.81 21.81
CA TYR A 822 10.24 4.17 20.55
C TYR A 822 10.42 5.68 20.44
N THR A 823 11.30 6.09 19.55
CA THR A 823 11.55 7.48 19.21
C THR A 823 11.57 7.66 17.71
N ASP A 824 10.79 8.60 17.21
CA ASP A 824 10.75 9.01 15.81
C ASP A 824 11.38 10.40 15.68
N VAL A 825 12.00 10.66 14.53
CA VAL A 825 12.63 11.93 14.20
C VAL A 825 12.11 12.39 12.84
N CYS A 826 11.67 13.65 12.76
CA CYS A 826 11.17 14.27 11.55
C CYS A 826 11.81 15.66 11.35
N GLY A 827 12.04 16.07 10.12
CA GLY A 827 12.47 17.42 9.77
C GLY A 827 11.35 18.44 9.94
N LEU A 828 11.73 19.66 10.33
CA LEU A 828 10.82 20.80 10.44
C LEU A 828 11.38 21.98 9.65
N ASP A 829 10.58 22.55 8.79
CA ASP A 829 10.92 23.83 8.15
C ASP A 829 10.02 24.96 8.66
N GLU A 830 10.42 26.18 8.32
CA GLU A 830 9.59 27.37 8.56
C GLU A 830 8.26 27.21 7.82
N ASP A 831 7.18 27.67 8.43
CA ASP A 831 5.79 27.54 7.96
C ASP A 831 5.18 26.13 8.00
N TYR A 832 5.88 25.13 8.52
CA TYR A 832 5.24 23.84 8.82
C TYR A 832 4.22 24.01 9.97
N THR A 833 3.20 23.17 9.98
CA THR A 833 2.19 23.19 11.04
C THR A 833 2.20 21.88 11.81
N ILE A 834 2.12 21.99 13.13
CA ILE A 834 1.99 20.86 14.05
C ILE A 834 0.59 20.88 14.61
N GLU A 835 -0.20 19.89 14.29
CA GLU A 835 -1.53 19.64 14.81
C GLU A 835 -1.46 18.58 15.88
N VAL A 836 -2.00 18.89 17.07
CA VAL A 836 -2.05 17.94 18.19
C VAL A 836 -3.48 17.82 18.69
N PHE A 837 -3.95 16.60 18.80
CA PHE A 837 -5.17 16.22 19.47
C PHE A 837 -4.84 15.45 20.74
N HIS A 838 -5.53 15.74 21.84
CA HIS A 838 -5.50 15.00 23.10
C HIS A 838 -6.90 14.97 23.71
N ALA A 839 -7.46 13.79 23.94
CA ALA A 839 -8.87 13.64 24.34
C ALA A 839 -9.28 14.40 25.61
N GLU A 840 -8.34 14.64 26.51
CA GLU A 840 -8.58 15.38 27.77
C GLU A 840 -8.05 16.82 27.70
N GLY A 841 -7.09 17.13 26.85
CA GLY A 841 -6.56 18.48 26.69
C GLY A 841 -6.01 19.10 27.97
N ALA A 842 -6.03 20.41 28.06
CA ALA A 842 -5.67 21.20 29.25
C ALA A 842 -4.36 20.71 29.92
N ASP A 843 -4.39 20.34 31.17
CA ASP A 843 -3.22 19.93 31.95
C ASP A 843 -2.63 18.59 31.52
N GLN A 844 -3.32 17.82 30.65
CA GLN A 844 -2.84 16.56 30.10
C GLN A 844 -2.05 16.73 28.78
N SER A 845 -2.03 17.95 28.21
CA SER A 845 -1.26 18.29 27.01
C SER A 845 -0.58 19.64 27.26
N VAL A 846 0.76 19.61 27.49
CA VAL A 846 1.49 20.80 27.97
C VAL A 846 2.75 21.05 27.16
N ILE A 847 2.85 22.24 26.55
CA ILE A 847 4.11 22.74 25.98
C ILE A 847 4.95 23.40 27.07
N ARG A 848 6.25 23.17 27.07
CA ARG A 848 7.21 23.79 27.95
C ARG A 848 8.38 24.39 27.18
N ASN A 849 8.87 25.53 27.63
CA ASN A 849 10.16 26.04 27.20
C ASN A 849 11.25 25.47 28.13
N PRO A 850 12.14 24.59 27.62
CA PRO A 850 13.15 23.96 28.46
C PRO A 850 14.22 24.94 28.98
N LEU A 851 14.31 26.16 28.41
CA LEU A 851 15.31 27.15 28.78
C LEU A 851 14.87 28.03 29.96
N ASN A 852 13.59 28.33 30.08
CA ASN A 852 13.08 29.24 31.14
C ASN A 852 12.04 28.57 32.05
N GLY A 853 11.61 27.33 31.75
CA GLY A 853 10.69 26.57 32.57
C GLY A 853 9.22 26.99 32.42
N GLU A 854 8.89 27.96 31.58
CA GLU A 854 7.50 28.34 31.31
C GLU A 854 6.73 27.17 30.70
N SER A 855 5.47 27.04 31.07
CA SER A 855 4.61 25.96 30.60
C SER A 855 3.22 26.49 30.22
N TRP A 856 2.68 25.90 29.11
CA TRP A 856 1.42 26.34 28.53
C TRP A 856 0.52 25.12 28.28
N PRO A 857 -0.53 24.91 29.09
CA PRO A 857 -1.55 23.90 28.85
C PRO A 857 -2.20 24.10 27.48
N GLN A 858 -2.48 23.03 26.78
CA GLN A 858 -3.04 23.06 25.45
C GLN A 858 -4.49 22.53 25.46
N PRO A 859 -5.40 23.08 24.63
CA PRO A 859 -6.75 22.56 24.49
C PRO A 859 -6.72 21.15 23.88
N GLN A 860 -7.89 20.49 23.80
CA GLN A 860 -8.02 19.17 23.22
C GLN A 860 -7.49 19.09 21.79
N HIS A 861 -7.65 20.14 21.02
CA HIS A 861 -7.18 20.25 19.65
C HIS A 861 -6.48 21.60 19.45
N VAL A 862 -5.28 21.57 18.90
CA VAL A 862 -4.48 22.78 18.69
C VAL A 862 -3.58 22.62 17.48
N ILE A 863 -3.41 23.73 16.76
CA ILE A 863 -2.49 23.80 15.62
C ILE A 863 -1.49 24.92 15.89
N TRP A 864 -0.21 24.60 15.75
CA TRP A 864 0.89 25.55 15.85
C TRP A 864 1.63 25.62 14.53
N GLN A 865 1.92 26.81 14.06
CA GLN A 865 2.80 27.06 12.92
C GLN A 865 4.22 27.30 13.42
N ILE A 866 5.19 26.72 12.75
CA ILE A 866 6.62 26.96 12.96
C ILE A 866 7.00 28.26 12.30
N THR A 867 7.61 29.17 13.05
CA THR A 867 8.14 30.43 12.52
C THR A 867 9.61 30.56 12.84
N ALA A 868 10.33 31.43 12.15
CA ALA A 868 11.72 31.74 12.43
C ALA A 868 12.01 32.20 13.88
N ARG A 869 10.95 32.53 14.66
CA ARG A 869 11.07 33.07 16.02
C ARG A 869 10.43 32.22 17.11
N GLY A 870 9.84 31.06 16.73
CA GLY A 870 9.14 30.22 17.68
C GLY A 870 7.90 29.55 17.09
N LEU A 871 6.93 29.25 17.93
CA LEU A 871 5.65 28.66 17.57
C LEU A 871 4.56 29.74 17.58
N GLN A 872 3.79 29.83 16.52
CA GLN A 872 2.61 30.68 16.44
C GLN A 872 1.36 29.82 16.43
N ARG A 873 0.50 29.98 17.43
CA ARG A 873 -0.77 29.26 17.50
C ARG A 873 -1.69 29.73 16.40
N LEU A 874 -2.12 28.81 15.56
CA LEU A 874 -3.19 29.06 14.61
C LEU A 874 -4.50 28.90 15.39
N THR A 875 -5.29 29.98 15.50
CA THR A 875 -6.60 29.91 16.15
C THR A 875 -7.49 28.99 15.32
N THR A 876 -7.83 27.83 15.87
CA THR A 876 -9.02 27.11 15.45
C THR A 876 -10.21 27.89 16.01
N ASN A 877 -10.78 28.84 15.23
CA ASN A 877 -12.07 29.42 15.53
C ASN A 877 -13.14 28.38 15.39
#